data_8d70a9d207a9561698dd8a01064acf14
#
_entry.id   8d70a9d207a9561698dd8a01064acf14
#
_cell.length_a   1.000
_cell.length_b   1.000
_cell.length_c   1.000
_cell.angle_alpha   90.00
_cell.angle_beta   90.00
_cell.angle_gamma   90.00
#
_symmetry.space_group_name_H-M   'P 1'
#
loop_
_entity.id
_entity.type
_entity.pdbx_description
1 polymer ?
#
loop_
_entity_poly.entity_id
_entity_poly.type
_entity_poly.pdbx_seq_one_letter_code
_entity_poly.pdbx_strand_id
1 'polypeptide(L)'
;MTRNDAAKQVDRLRDQLRRHDHLYYVEAQPAVSDYEYDRLYAELQKLEAQFPDLIASDSPTQRVGGAPLKEFKNVRHAVPMLSLEKSDTLEALKKFDADVKKQLLGETVEYVLEPKVDGVSICVRYEKGQLALGATRGDGQTGDDITANLKTVKAIPLRLPQPVTLEVRGEAFMPVREFEKFNTAQEKPFPNPRNATAGSLKQLDPRKVAQRPISAVFYAVAQASSLSLRTHAAALDLLKQLGFATPPHWLCRDMDEVLRRYENDVDRNDLRTKVPYELDGIVVKVNSLDQQRRLPPKAKAPGYAIVYKPDHWIKPAETKLKDITIQVGRTGVLTPVAELEPVFVQGSTVSRATLHNEEEIKRKDIRIGDTVIIRKAGMVIPEVVESVKAKRTGKEKAFQMPKECPACGGPVNRDPEFVAWRCENISCPAQLKRTIEHFAMRGAMDIEGVGEVLVNQLVAAGLVKDVADLYALTVEQLVGLERMAEKSATNVVTAIAASKDRDLWRLIFGLGILHVGEEAARKLADHFGSLDKLAGASVEELQLCEDVGPVMAESLHDFFRNSRNRVVIEKLQAAGIRPKAESRKPKAESPFTGKTVVVTGTLSKFSRDEAKDALRKAGAHVTESVSKKTDYLIVGEDAGSKLDKAQKLGVKTLDETEFVKMLG
;
A
#
# COMPACT_ATOMS: atom_id res chain seq x y z
N MET A 1 2.51 -46.63 -28.69
CA MET A 1 1.55 -46.21 -27.64
C MET A 1 0.34 -45.61 -28.33
N THR A 2 -0.87 -46.04 -27.97
CA THR A 2 -2.07 -45.38 -28.51
C THR A 2 -2.28 -44.00 -27.89
N ARG A 3 -3.06 -43.10 -28.56
CA ARG A 3 -3.37 -41.80 -28.03
C ARG A 3 -4.07 -41.87 -26.63
N ASN A 4 -4.95 -42.85 -26.45
CA ASN A 4 -5.64 -43.05 -25.17
C ASN A 4 -4.68 -43.49 -24.05
N ASP A 5 -3.70 -44.33 -24.35
CA ASP A 5 -2.68 -44.73 -23.37
C ASP A 5 -1.78 -43.55 -23.02
N ALA A 6 -1.40 -42.75 -24.04
CA ALA A 6 -0.63 -41.54 -23.82
C ALA A 6 -1.38 -40.52 -22.93
N ALA A 7 -2.69 -40.31 -23.14
CA ALA A 7 -3.50 -39.42 -22.32
C ALA A 7 -3.53 -39.85 -20.85
N LYS A 8 -3.74 -41.13 -20.58
CA LYS A 8 -3.72 -41.67 -19.20
C LYS A 8 -2.35 -41.50 -18.54
N GLN A 9 -1.26 -41.70 -19.30
CA GLN A 9 0.09 -41.57 -18.77
C GLN A 9 0.46 -40.12 -18.53
N VAL A 10 0.07 -39.19 -19.40
CA VAL A 10 0.24 -37.75 -19.22
C VAL A 10 -0.48 -37.29 -17.96
N ASP A 11 -1.73 -37.67 -17.75
CA ASP A 11 -2.49 -37.27 -16.53
C ASP A 11 -1.83 -37.83 -15.27
N ARG A 12 -1.40 -39.11 -15.29
CA ARG A 12 -0.67 -39.71 -14.16
C ARG A 12 0.63 -38.98 -13.85
N LEU A 13 1.42 -38.64 -14.85
CA LEU A 13 2.70 -37.93 -14.67
C LEU A 13 2.48 -36.52 -14.14
N ARG A 14 1.45 -35.78 -14.62
CA ARG A 14 1.07 -34.46 -14.11
C ARG A 14 0.69 -34.52 -12.63
N ASP A 15 -0.11 -35.51 -12.24
CA ASP A 15 -0.52 -35.66 -10.83
C ASP A 15 0.66 -36.05 -9.93
N GLN A 16 1.56 -36.92 -10.41
CA GLN A 16 2.79 -37.25 -9.68
C GLN A 16 3.69 -36.01 -9.50
N LEU A 17 3.94 -35.24 -10.55
CA LEU A 17 4.79 -34.05 -10.49
C LEU A 17 4.15 -32.96 -9.59
N ARG A 18 2.83 -32.73 -9.68
CA ARG A 18 2.13 -31.82 -8.78
C ARG A 18 2.26 -32.24 -7.32
N ARG A 19 2.13 -33.52 -7.03
CA ARG A 19 2.32 -34.07 -5.68
C ARG A 19 3.76 -33.86 -5.18
N HIS A 20 4.77 -34.12 -6.03
CA HIS A 20 6.17 -33.91 -5.66
C HIS A 20 6.51 -32.44 -5.49
N ASP A 21 5.98 -31.54 -6.34
CA ASP A 21 6.07 -30.09 -6.16
C ASP A 21 5.50 -29.66 -4.80
N HIS A 22 4.32 -30.16 -4.43
CA HIS A 22 3.69 -29.86 -3.15
C HIS A 22 4.54 -30.32 -1.96
N LEU A 23 4.99 -31.57 -1.95
CA LEU A 23 5.82 -32.12 -0.89
C LEU A 23 7.15 -31.37 -0.73
N TYR A 24 7.77 -30.97 -1.83
CA TYR A 24 9.06 -30.26 -1.82
C TYR A 24 8.91 -28.77 -1.44
N TYR A 25 8.02 -28.02 -2.14
CA TYR A 25 7.94 -26.56 -2.03
C TYR A 25 6.98 -26.06 -0.97
N VAL A 26 6.02 -26.86 -0.54
CA VAL A 26 5.00 -26.49 0.46
C VAL A 26 5.25 -27.16 1.80
N GLU A 27 5.50 -28.48 1.82
CA GLU A 27 5.68 -29.24 3.05
C GLU A 27 7.15 -29.38 3.49
N ALA A 28 8.11 -29.02 2.61
CA ALA A 28 9.54 -29.20 2.84
C ALA A 28 9.93 -30.68 3.16
N GLN A 29 9.17 -31.64 2.63
CA GLN A 29 9.35 -33.09 2.82
C GLN A 29 9.46 -33.81 1.46
N PRO A 30 10.60 -33.69 0.75
CA PRO A 30 10.78 -34.33 -0.56
C PRO A 30 10.65 -35.83 -0.43
N ALA A 31 9.78 -36.43 -1.26
CA ALA A 31 9.56 -37.90 -1.31
C ALA A 31 10.38 -38.60 -2.40
N VAL A 32 11.00 -37.84 -3.29
CA VAL A 32 11.86 -38.35 -4.39
C VAL A 32 13.12 -37.51 -4.48
N SER A 33 14.17 -38.06 -5.09
CA SER A 33 15.38 -37.33 -5.41
C SER A 33 15.17 -36.36 -6.59
N ASP A 34 16.03 -35.34 -6.72
CA ASP A 34 16.00 -34.42 -7.86
C ASP A 34 16.13 -35.17 -9.20
N TYR A 35 16.94 -36.20 -9.25
CA TYR A 35 17.11 -37.04 -10.43
C TYR A 35 15.82 -37.77 -10.83
N GLU A 36 15.07 -38.29 -9.86
CA GLU A 36 13.79 -38.97 -10.12
C GLU A 36 12.72 -37.98 -10.58
N TYR A 37 12.69 -36.81 -9.98
CA TYR A 37 11.80 -35.74 -10.40
C TYR A 37 12.09 -35.33 -11.85
N ASP A 38 13.36 -35.07 -12.20
CA ASP A 38 13.79 -34.68 -13.54
C ASP A 38 13.44 -35.74 -14.59
N ARG A 39 13.54 -37.01 -14.22
CA ARG A 39 13.14 -38.13 -15.09
C ARG A 39 11.66 -38.12 -15.40
N LEU A 40 10.80 -37.93 -14.37
CA LEU A 40 9.34 -37.82 -14.54
C LEU A 40 8.97 -36.61 -15.40
N TYR A 41 9.65 -35.51 -15.17
CA TYR A 41 9.44 -34.27 -15.92
C TYR A 41 9.83 -34.42 -17.40
N ALA A 42 10.98 -35.03 -17.69
CA ALA A 42 11.43 -35.30 -19.05
C ALA A 42 10.51 -36.31 -19.79
N GLU A 43 9.96 -37.30 -19.08
CA GLU A 43 8.98 -38.21 -19.62
C GLU A 43 7.69 -37.51 -20.02
N LEU A 44 7.17 -36.61 -19.16
CA LEU A 44 6.00 -35.78 -19.47
C LEU A 44 6.26 -34.90 -20.69
N GLN A 45 7.40 -34.20 -20.75
CA GLN A 45 7.78 -33.38 -21.90
C GLN A 45 7.81 -34.17 -23.21
N LYS A 46 8.38 -35.36 -23.17
CA LYS A 46 8.45 -36.23 -24.35
C LYS A 46 7.07 -36.63 -24.84
N LEU A 47 6.16 -36.99 -23.92
CA LEU A 47 4.80 -37.38 -24.28
C LEU A 47 4.01 -36.19 -24.83
N GLU A 48 4.11 -35.01 -24.21
CA GLU A 48 3.46 -33.79 -24.68
C GLU A 48 4.02 -33.32 -26.05
N ALA A 49 5.31 -33.54 -26.31
CA ALA A 49 5.89 -33.26 -27.62
C ALA A 49 5.39 -34.25 -28.71
N GLN A 50 5.14 -35.51 -28.35
CA GLN A 50 4.60 -36.51 -29.27
C GLN A 50 3.09 -36.32 -29.50
N PHE A 51 2.36 -35.79 -28.54
CA PHE A 51 0.92 -35.59 -28.58
C PHE A 51 0.58 -34.14 -28.16
N PRO A 52 0.81 -33.13 -29.01
CA PRO A 52 0.61 -31.72 -28.66
C PRO A 52 -0.83 -31.36 -28.26
N ASP A 53 -1.80 -32.12 -28.74
CA ASP A 53 -3.22 -31.96 -28.38
C ASP A 53 -3.55 -32.34 -26.91
N LEU A 54 -2.63 -33.04 -26.25
CA LEU A 54 -2.72 -33.37 -24.82
C LEU A 54 -2.12 -32.30 -23.93
N ILE A 55 -1.45 -31.26 -24.45
CA ILE A 55 -0.88 -30.20 -23.66
C ILE A 55 -2.00 -29.41 -23.00
N ALA A 56 -2.02 -29.36 -21.66
CA ALA A 56 -2.93 -28.55 -20.89
C ALA A 56 -2.22 -27.30 -20.35
N SER A 57 -2.94 -26.18 -20.28
CA SER A 57 -2.41 -24.89 -19.78
C SER A 57 -1.90 -24.92 -18.33
N ASP A 58 -2.35 -25.92 -17.56
CA ASP A 58 -1.99 -26.20 -16.17
C ASP A 58 -0.97 -27.34 -16.02
N SER A 59 -0.37 -27.82 -17.13
CA SER A 59 0.71 -28.82 -17.06
C SER A 59 1.95 -28.23 -16.37
N PRO A 60 2.66 -29.03 -15.55
CA PRO A 60 3.96 -28.63 -15.00
C PRO A 60 4.96 -28.17 -16.07
N THR A 61 4.90 -28.71 -17.30
CA THR A 61 5.74 -28.30 -18.42
C THR A 61 5.41 -26.91 -18.97
N GLN A 62 4.23 -26.39 -18.68
CA GLN A 62 3.79 -25.06 -19.12
C GLN A 62 4.04 -23.95 -18.09
N ARG A 63 4.76 -24.25 -16.98
CA ARG A 63 5.14 -23.23 -15.99
C ARG A 63 6.04 -22.15 -16.59
N VAL A 64 6.94 -22.53 -17.47
CA VAL A 64 7.90 -21.65 -18.14
C VAL A 64 7.52 -21.55 -19.61
N GLY A 65 6.53 -20.75 -19.92
CA GLY A 65 6.03 -20.55 -21.29
C GLY A 65 5.90 -19.08 -21.65
N GLY A 66 5.96 -18.80 -22.95
CA GLY A 66 5.69 -17.49 -23.51
C GLY A 66 6.93 -16.70 -23.95
N ALA A 67 6.71 -15.78 -24.91
CA ALA A 67 7.70 -14.80 -25.32
C ALA A 67 7.81 -13.70 -24.23
N PRO A 68 8.94 -12.98 -24.15
CA PRO A 68 9.08 -11.81 -23.31
C PRO A 68 7.96 -10.81 -23.55
N LEU A 69 7.38 -10.27 -22.48
CA LEU A 69 6.36 -9.23 -22.54
C LEU A 69 7.01 -7.90 -22.95
N LYS A 70 6.23 -7.04 -23.61
CA LYS A 70 6.67 -5.66 -23.86
C LYS A 70 6.47 -4.77 -22.64
N GLU A 71 5.39 -5.00 -21.91
CA GLU A 71 4.97 -4.28 -20.69
C GLU A 71 4.01 -5.14 -19.86
N PHE A 72 3.79 -4.79 -18.61
CA PHE A 72 2.76 -5.39 -17.78
C PHE A 72 1.44 -4.64 -17.94
N LYS A 73 0.34 -5.37 -18.09
CA LYS A 73 -1.01 -4.79 -18.07
C LYS A 73 -1.43 -4.50 -16.64
N ASN A 74 -2.13 -3.39 -16.45
CA ASN A 74 -2.75 -3.11 -15.15
C ASN A 74 -4.06 -3.90 -15.01
N VAL A 75 -4.24 -4.50 -13.84
CA VAL A 75 -5.46 -5.24 -13.47
C VAL A 75 -6.02 -4.70 -12.16
N ARG A 76 -7.35 -4.64 -12.07
CA ARG A 76 -8.05 -4.19 -10.86
C ARG A 76 -8.26 -5.37 -9.92
N HIS A 77 -7.98 -5.16 -8.62
CA HIS A 77 -8.29 -6.13 -7.58
C HIS A 77 -9.80 -6.22 -7.34
N ALA A 78 -10.32 -7.44 -7.16
CA ALA A 78 -11.73 -7.64 -6.81
C ALA A 78 -12.06 -7.04 -5.43
N VAL A 79 -11.12 -7.16 -4.49
CA VAL A 79 -11.16 -6.52 -3.18
C VAL A 79 -9.87 -5.71 -3.01
N PRO A 80 -9.90 -4.45 -2.53
CA PRO A 80 -8.71 -3.63 -2.35
C PRO A 80 -7.66 -4.30 -1.44
N MET A 81 -6.38 -4.18 -1.82
CA MET A 81 -5.24 -4.68 -1.03
C MET A 81 -4.72 -3.59 -0.10
N LEU A 82 -5.38 -3.42 1.04
CA LEU A 82 -5.06 -2.38 2.02
C LEU A 82 -3.70 -2.61 2.68
N SER A 83 -3.05 -1.53 3.10
CA SER A 83 -1.91 -1.59 4.02
C SER A 83 -2.40 -1.95 5.42
N LEU A 84 -1.52 -2.45 6.29
CA LEU A 84 -1.85 -2.70 7.69
C LEU A 84 -1.40 -1.54 8.58
N GLU A 85 -2.17 -1.21 9.60
CA GLU A 85 -1.79 -0.27 10.66
C GLU A 85 -0.58 -0.85 11.41
N LYS A 86 0.43 -0.01 11.68
CA LYS A 86 1.69 -0.44 12.29
C LYS A 86 1.81 0.12 13.70
N SER A 87 2.39 -0.67 14.58
CA SER A 87 2.75 -0.29 15.93
C SER A 87 4.12 -0.88 16.31
N ASP A 88 4.84 -0.21 17.18
CA ASP A 88 6.12 -0.60 17.77
C ASP A 88 6.01 -0.88 19.28
N THR A 89 4.81 -0.72 19.88
CA THR A 89 4.57 -0.96 21.31
C THR A 89 3.51 -2.02 21.56
N LEU A 90 3.64 -2.76 22.66
CA LEU A 90 2.63 -3.72 23.09
C LEU A 90 1.36 -3.04 23.62
N GLU A 91 1.47 -1.82 24.14
CA GLU A 91 0.35 -0.98 24.57
C GLU A 91 -0.60 -0.68 23.40
N ALA A 92 -0.07 -0.50 22.21
CA ALA A 92 -0.90 -0.28 21.03
C ALA A 92 -1.70 -1.52 20.63
N LEU A 93 -1.20 -2.74 20.88
CA LEU A 93 -2.00 -3.96 20.71
C LEU A 93 -3.17 -4.00 21.70
N LYS A 94 -2.93 -3.63 22.97
CA LYS A 94 -3.99 -3.54 23.99
C LYS A 94 -5.01 -2.47 23.65
N LYS A 95 -4.56 -1.31 23.12
CA LYS A 95 -5.44 -0.26 22.63
C LYS A 95 -6.28 -0.73 21.43
N PHE A 96 -5.67 -1.44 20.49
CA PHE A 96 -6.38 -2.05 19.35
C PHE A 96 -7.49 -2.99 19.85
N ASP A 97 -7.22 -3.87 20.82
CA ASP A 97 -8.21 -4.76 21.42
C ASP A 97 -9.38 -3.98 22.05
N ALA A 98 -9.06 -2.93 22.82
CA ALA A 98 -10.07 -2.07 23.43
C ALA A 98 -10.95 -1.37 22.39
N ASP A 99 -10.33 -0.83 21.32
CA ASP A 99 -11.04 -0.17 20.21
C ASP A 99 -11.95 -1.17 19.46
N VAL A 100 -11.46 -2.39 19.18
CA VAL A 100 -12.23 -3.47 18.54
C VAL A 100 -13.44 -3.86 19.39
N LYS A 101 -13.23 -4.13 20.69
CA LYS A 101 -14.31 -4.49 21.63
C LYS A 101 -15.34 -3.38 21.78
N LYS A 102 -14.91 -2.12 21.81
CA LYS A 102 -15.81 -0.97 21.84
C LYS A 102 -16.71 -0.91 20.60
N GLN A 103 -16.13 -1.12 19.41
CA GLN A 103 -16.88 -1.08 18.15
C GLN A 103 -17.83 -2.27 18.01
N LEU A 104 -17.47 -3.42 18.56
CA LEU A 104 -18.28 -4.64 18.61
C LEU A 104 -19.20 -4.71 19.85
N LEU A 105 -19.41 -3.58 20.55
CA LEU A 105 -20.33 -3.45 21.68
C LEU A 105 -20.08 -4.47 22.82
N GLY A 106 -18.81 -4.82 23.05
CA GLY A 106 -18.38 -5.73 24.11
C GLY A 106 -18.51 -7.23 23.77
N GLU A 107 -18.73 -7.57 22.52
CA GLU A 107 -18.68 -8.98 22.09
C GLU A 107 -17.33 -9.63 22.41
N THR A 108 -17.33 -10.94 22.61
CA THR A 108 -16.10 -11.73 22.70
C THR A 108 -15.38 -11.75 21.37
N VAL A 109 -14.08 -11.47 21.40
CA VAL A 109 -13.23 -11.41 20.20
C VAL A 109 -12.08 -12.39 20.32
N GLU A 110 -11.98 -13.30 19.38
CA GLU A 110 -10.82 -14.16 19.18
C GLU A 110 -9.89 -13.55 18.15
N TYR A 111 -8.61 -13.85 18.27
CA TYR A 111 -7.58 -13.36 17.37
C TYR A 111 -6.79 -14.48 16.71
N VAL A 112 -6.24 -14.21 15.53
CA VAL A 112 -5.21 -15.04 14.91
C VAL A 112 -3.92 -14.23 14.89
N LEU A 113 -2.87 -14.81 15.47
CA LEU A 113 -1.51 -14.30 15.45
C LEU A 113 -0.74 -14.96 14.30
N GLU A 114 -0.10 -14.18 13.46
CA GLU A 114 0.69 -14.63 12.33
C GLU A 114 2.03 -13.88 12.28
N PRO A 115 3.14 -14.51 11.82
CA PRO A 115 4.35 -13.78 11.49
C PRO A 115 4.12 -12.91 10.25
N LYS A 116 4.67 -11.71 10.26
CA LYS A 116 4.66 -10.82 9.11
C LYS A 116 5.84 -11.12 8.19
N VAL A 117 5.57 -11.79 7.10
CA VAL A 117 6.57 -12.11 6.08
C VAL A 117 7.04 -10.83 5.39
N ASP A 118 8.36 -10.67 5.25
CA ASP A 118 8.96 -9.55 4.51
C ASP A 118 9.27 -9.95 3.06
N GLY A 119 8.29 -9.74 2.19
CA GLY A 119 8.34 -10.09 0.79
C GLY A 119 7.61 -9.08 -0.09
N VAL A 120 7.02 -9.57 -1.15
CA VAL A 120 6.21 -8.80 -2.11
C VAL A 120 4.79 -9.34 -2.10
N SER A 121 3.84 -8.50 -1.71
CA SER A 121 2.43 -8.90 -1.68
C SER A 121 1.91 -9.20 -3.07
N ILE A 122 1.30 -10.36 -3.22
CA ILE A 122 0.70 -10.87 -4.44
C ILE A 122 -0.76 -11.25 -4.23
N CYS A 123 -1.51 -11.16 -5.31
CA CYS A 123 -2.88 -11.64 -5.42
C CYS A 123 -2.92 -12.71 -6.51
N VAL A 124 -3.56 -13.85 -6.23
CA VAL A 124 -3.70 -14.94 -7.19
C VAL A 124 -5.17 -15.34 -7.27
N ARG A 125 -5.72 -15.37 -8.49
CA ARG A 125 -7.10 -15.74 -8.76
C ARG A 125 -7.16 -17.07 -9.49
N TYR A 126 -8.04 -17.93 -9.00
CA TYR A 126 -8.38 -19.20 -9.62
C TYR A 126 -9.83 -19.17 -10.13
N GLU A 127 -10.01 -19.72 -11.32
CA GLU A 127 -11.33 -19.95 -11.92
C GLU A 127 -11.51 -21.45 -12.13
N LYS A 128 -12.53 -22.03 -11.51
CA LYS A 128 -12.79 -23.48 -11.55
C LYS A 128 -11.54 -24.32 -11.22
N GLY A 129 -10.76 -23.86 -10.26
CA GLY A 129 -9.54 -24.51 -9.80
C GLY A 129 -8.28 -24.27 -10.68
N GLN A 130 -8.37 -23.54 -11.78
CA GLN A 130 -7.21 -23.20 -12.62
C GLN A 130 -6.71 -21.80 -12.32
N LEU A 131 -5.39 -21.61 -12.30
CA LEU A 131 -4.75 -20.31 -12.12
C LEU A 131 -5.06 -19.40 -13.32
N ALA A 132 -5.90 -18.41 -13.10
CA ALA A 132 -6.38 -17.48 -14.14
C ALA A 132 -5.60 -16.17 -14.15
N LEU A 133 -5.27 -15.62 -12.95
CA LEU A 133 -4.62 -14.31 -12.81
C LEU A 133 -3.65 -14.32 -11.63
N GLY A 134 -2.51 -13.66 -11.81
CA GLY A 134 -1.60 -13.31 -10.75
C GLY A 134 -1.17 -11.85 -10.86
N ALA A 135 -1.30 -11.08 -9.78
CA ALA A 135 -1.05 -9.64 -9.79
C ALA A 135 -0.21 -9.16 -8.60
N THR A 136 0.53 -8.06 -8.79
CA THR A 136 1.16 -7.31 -7.69
C THR A 136 0.11 -6.48 -6.95
N ARG A 137 0.43 -6.04 -5.72
CA ARG A 137 -0.45 -5.14 -4.96
C ARG A 137 -0.68 -3.80 -5.68
N GLY A 138 0.34 -3.25 -6.34
CA GLY A 138 0.30 -1.92 -6.92
C GLY A 138 -0.01 -0.83 -5.89
N ASP A 139 -0.99 0.02 -6.21
CA ASP A 139 -1.51 1.07 -5.31
C ASP A 139 -2.59 0.56 -4.33
N GLY A 140 -2.91 -0.73 -4.40
CA GLY A 140 -3.95 -1.38 -3.60
C GLY A 140 -5.30 -1.49 -4.31
N GLN A 141 -5.58 -0.69 -5.32
CA GLN A 141 -6.76 -0.80 -6.18
C GLN A 141 -6.44 -1.54 -7.48
N THR A 142 -5.27 -1.23 -8.05
CA THR A 142 -4.76 -1.82 -9.28
C THR A 142 -3.33 -2.32 -9.08
N GLY A 143 -2.98 -3.39 -9.75
CA GLY A 143 -1.64 -3.96 -9.76
C GLY A 143 -1.20 -4.39 -11.15
N ASP A 144 0.07 -4.75 -11.31
CA ASP A 144 0.59 -5.27 -12.56
C ASP A 144 0.19 -6.74 -12.72
N ASP A 145 -0.31 -7.13 -13.88
CA ASP A 145 -0.53 -8.53 -14.25
C ASP A 145 0.82 -9.23 -14.44
N ILE A 146 1.19 -10.04 -13.50
CA ILE A 146 2.42 -10.85 -13.49
C ILE A 146 2.12 -12.35 -13.56
N THR A 147 0.99 -12.73 -14.14
CA THR A 147 0.52 -14.13 -14.20
C THR A 147 1.59 -15.06 -14.77
N ALA A 148 2.24 -14.67 -15.87
CA ALA A 148 3.30 -15.46 -16.50
C ALA A 148 4.49 -15.70 -15.55
N ASN A 149 4.84 -14.69 -14.75
CA ASN A 149 5.92 -14.77 -13.77
C ASN A 149 5.53 -15.64 -12.57
N LEU A 150 4.31 -15.45 -12.03
CA LEU A 150 3.84 -16.26 -10.89
C LEU A 150 3.61 -17.74 -11.26
N LYS A 151 3.29 -18.06 -12.51
CA LYS A 151 3.26 -19.45 -12.99
C LYS A 151 4.60 -20.17 -12.83
N THR A 152 5.72 -19.47 -12.88
CA THR A 152 7.05 -20.06 -12.71
C THR A 152 7.38 -20.38 -11.24
N VAL A 153 6.68 -19.78 -10.28
CA VAL A 153 6.88 -19.99 -8.84
C VAL A 153 6.26 -21.34 -8.44
N LYS A 154 7.10 -22.32 -8.12
CA LYS A 154 6.66 -23.69 -7.88
C LYS A 154 5.77 -23.88 -6.65
N ALA A 155 5.90 -23.02 -5.64
CA ALA A 155 5.01 -22.97 -4.47
C ALA A 155 3.57 -22.52 -4.79
N ILE A 156 3.30 -22.02 -6.02
CA ILE A 156 1.97 -21.61 -6.46
C ILE A 156 1.37 -22.73 -7.31
N PRO A 157 0.26 -23.38 -6.88
CA PRO A 157 -0.41 -24.40 -7.66
C PRO A 157 -0.94 -23.83 -8.99
N LEU A 158 -0.66 -24.48 -10.12
CA LEU A 158 -1.29 -24.14 -11.39
C LEU A 158 -2.75 -24.60 -11.44
N ARG A 159 -3.08 -25.64 -10.68
CA ARG A 159 -4.40 -26.20 -10.52
C ARG A 159 -4.63 -26.62 -9.07
N LEU A 160 -5.79 -26.26 -8.54
CA LEU A 160 -6.24 -26.67 -7.22
C LEU A 160 -6.84 -28.08 -7.26
N PRO A 161 -6.82 -28.82 -6.15
CA PRO A 161 -7.44 -30.15 -6.06
C PRO A 161 -8.97 -30.12 -6.20
N GLN A 162 -9.59 -28.96 -5.99
CA GLN A 162 -11.03 -28.75 -6.12
C GLN A 162 -11.32 -27.65 -7.16
N PRO A 163 -12.39 -27.77 -7.94
CA PRO A 163 -12.76 -26.80 -8.99
C PRO A 163 -13.42 -25.53 -8.39
N VAL A 164 -12.76 -24.90 -7.43
CA VAL A 164 -13.25 -23.70 -6.76
C VAL A 164 -12.81 -22.43 -7.49
N THR A 165 -13.64 -21.38 -7.44
CA THR A 165 -13.29 -20.04 -7.91
C THR A 165 -13.03 -19.17 -6.70
N LEU A 166 -11.80 -18.68 -6.56
CA LEU A 166 -11.38 -17.86 -5.42
C LEU A 166 -10.22 -16.93 -5.77
N GLU A 167 -10.10 -15.86 -5.00
CA GLU A 167 -8.96 -14.96 -4.99
C GLU A 167 -8.26 -15.05 -3.63
N VAL A 168 -6.95 -15.32 -3.65
CA VAL A 168 -6.12 -15.48 -2.45
C VAL A 168 -5.01 -14.45 -2.42
N ARG A 169 -4.60 -14.06 -1.22
CA ARG A 169 -3.49 -13.12 -0.98
C ARG A 169 -2.34 -13.82 -0.29
N GLY A 170 -1.17 -13.50 -0.76
CA GLY A 170 0.07 -14.05 -0.23
C GLY A 170 1.22 -13.06 -0.30
N GLU A 171 2.36 -13.54 0.16
CA GLU A 171 3.63 -12.85 0.05
C GLU A 171 4.60 -13.73 -0.73
N ALA A 172 5.10 -13.23 -1.85
CA ALA A 172 6.20 -13.85 -2.57
C ALA A 172 7.52 -13.40 -1.92
N PHE A 173 8.45 -14.33 -1.76
CA PHE A 173 9.73 -14.09 -1.12
C PHE A 173 10.83 -14.92 -1.75
N MET A 174 12.07 -14.57 -1.49
CA MET A 174 13.23 -15.40 -1.78
C MET A 174 13.73 -15.99 -0.46
N PRO A 175 13.82 -17.32 -0.30
CA PRO A 175 14.32 -17.91 0.92
C PRO A 175 15.73 -17.40 1.25
N VAL A 176 15.98 -17.08 2.53
CA VAL A 176 17.22 -16.39 2.96
C VAL A 176 18.48 -17.11 2.48
N ARG A 177 18.55 -18.43 2.66
CA ARG A 177 19.71 -19.23 2.24
C ARG A 177 19.91 -19.22 0.71
N GLU A 178 18.82 -19.25 -0.04
CA GLU A 178 18.87 -19.24 -1.51
C GLU A 178 19.17 -17.82 -2.03
N PHE A 179 18.71 -16.78 -1.33
CA PHE A 179 19.09 -15.39 -1.63
C PHE A 179 20.60 -15.19 -1.50
N GLU A 180 21.22 -15.68 -0.43
CA GLU A 180 22.66 -15.55 -0.23
C GLU A 180 23.44 -16.15 -1.41
N LYS A 181 23.10 -17.37 -1.83
CA LYS A 181 23.70 -18.03 -3.00
C LYS A 181 23.46 -17.26 -4.30
N PHE A 182 22.20 -16.88 -4.53
CA PHE A 182 21.80 -16.13 -5.72
C PHE A 182 22.51 -14.78 -5.80
N ASN A 183 22.59 -14.06 -4.68
CA ASN A 183 23.12 -12.70 -4.62
C ASN A 183 24.64 -12.63 -4.81
N THR A 184 25.36 -13.68 -4.39
CA THR A 184 26.82 -13.78 -4.59
C THR A 184 27.19 -13.82 -6.08
N ALA A 185 26.32 -14.38 -6.93
CA ALA A 185 26.53 -14.48 -8.36
C ALA A 185 26.09 -13.21 -9.14
N GLN A 186 25.55 -12.19 -8.45
CA GLN A 186 25.07 -10.98 -9.13
C GLN A 186 26.21 -9.95 -9.31
N GLU A 187 26.32 -9.39 -10.50
CA GLU A 187 27.23 -8.26 -10.78
C GLU A 187 26.92 -7.03 -9.89
N LYS A 188 25.61 -6.80 -9.65
CA LYS A 188 25.10 -5.78 -8.72
C LYS A 188 24.22 -6.47 -7.68
N PRO A 189 24.77 -6.79 -6.49
CA PRO A 189 24.02 -7.45 -5.45
C PRO A 189 22.78 -6.69 -5.00
N PHE A 190 21.70 -7.41 -4.74
CA PHE A 190 20.50 -6.83 -4.14
C PHE A 190 20.73 -6.59 -2.64
N PRO A 191 20.14 -5.53 -2.08
CA PRO A 191 20.33 -5.19 -0.67
C PRO A 191 19.68 -6.18 0.30
N ASN A 192 18.61 -6.87 -0.11
CA ASN A 192 17.88 -7.83 0.73
C ASN A 192 17.02 -8.76 -0.12
N PRO A 193 16.49 -9.88 0.47
CA PRO A 193 15.61 -10.82 -0.21
C PRO A 193 14.35 -10.20 -0.81
N ARG A 194 13.73 -9.24 -0.10
CA ARG A 194 12.53 -8.53 -0.58
C ARG A 194 12.80 -7.77 -1.88
N ASN A 195 13.90 -6.99 -1.94
CA ASN A 195 14.25 -6.25 -3.15
C ASN A 195 14.63 -7.19 -4.31
N ALA A 196 15.30 -8.29 -4.03
CA ALA A 196 15.59 -9.32 -5.02
C ALA A 196 14.30 -9.95 -5.58
N THR A 197 13.33 -10.25 -4.71
CA THR A 197 12.02 -10.77 -5.10
C THR A 197 11.26 -9.76 -5.96
N ALA A 198 11.19 -8.50 -5.54
CA ALA A 198 10.50 -7.44 -6.28
C ALA A 198 11.10 -7.23 -7.67
N GLY A 199 12.44 -7.12 -7.77
CA GLY A 199 13.14 -7.00 -9.05
C GLY A 199 13.01 -8.25 -9.93
N SER A 200 12.81 -9.42 -9.32
CA SER A 200 12.59 -10.67 -10.03
C SER A 200 11.19 -10.76 -10.62
N LEU A 201 10.15 -10.47 -9.83
CA LEU A 201 8.76 -10.54 -10.27
C LEU A 201 8.41 -9.49 -11.34
N LYS A 202 9.19 -8.43 -11.46
CA LYS A 202 9.06 -7.39 -12.50
C LYS A 202 9.92 -7.63 -13.75
N GLN A 203 10.50 -8.81 -13.93
CA GLN A 203 11.15 -9.17 -15.19
C GLN A 203 10.11 -9.39 -16.28
N LEU A 204 10.35 -8.81 -17.47
CA LEU A 204 9.47 -8.98 -18.64
C LEU A 204 9.58 -10.38 -19.27
N ASP A 205 10.67 -11.08 -19.02
CA ASP A 205 10.89 -12.45 -19.50
C ASP A 205 10.66 -13.47 -18.36
N PRO A 206 9.58 -14.26 -18.40
CA PRO A 206 9.28 -15.28 -17.39
C PRO A 206 10.38 -16.34 -17.24
N ARG A 207 11.15 -16.59 -18.28
CA ARG A 207 12.28 -17.57 -18.25
C ARG A 207 13.38 -17.11 -17.28
N LYS A 208 13.61 -15.79 -17.17
CA LYS A 208 14.54 -15.23 -16.18
C LYS A 208 13.99 -15.35 -14.76
N VAL A 209 12.67 -15.27 -14.60
CA VAL A 209 12.02 -15.47 -13.30
C VAL A 209 12.12 -16.92 -12.85
N ALA A 210 11.91 -17.87 -13.76
CA ALA A 210 12.01 -19.31 -13.50
C ALA A 210 13.39 -19.77 -12.98
N GLN A 211 14.45 -19.02 -13.30
CA GLN A 211 15.82 -19.29 -12.82
C GLN A 211 16.08 -18.75 -11.41
N ARG A 212 15.13 -18.03 -10.81
CA ARG A 212 15.29 -17.39 -9.51
C ARG A 212 14.56 -18.18 -8.44
N PRO A 213 15.16 -18.36 -7.25
CA PRO A 213 14.58 -19.19 -6.19
C PRO A 213 13.47 -18.43 -5.44
N ILE A 214 12.36 -18.13 -6.14
CA ILE A 214 11.20 -17.45 -5.55
C ILE A 214 10.24 -18.49 -5.00
N SER A 215 9.73 -18.23 -3.79
CA SER A 215 8.66 -18.98 -3.14
C SER A 215 7.51 -18.04 -2.74
N ALA A 216 6.43 -18.58 -2.19
CA ALA A 216 5.29 -17.81 -1.74
C ALA A 216 4.58 -18.50 -0.57
N VAL A 217 4.01 -17.70 0.35
CA VAL A 217 3.05 -18.14 1.36
C VAL A 217 1.77 -17.35 1.24
N PHE A 218 0.64 -17.97 1.61
CA PHE A 218 -0.69 -17.38 1.46
C PHE A 218 -1.35 -17.25 2.82
N TYR A 219 -1.89 -16.06 3.09
CA TYR A 219 -2.38 -15.67 4.42
C TYR A 219 -3.81 -15.14 4.43
N ALA A 220 -4.49 -15.09 3.28
CA ALA A 220 -5.90 -14.69 3.25
C ALA A 220 -6.63 -15.18 1.99
N VAL A 221 -7.91 -15.48 2.16
CA VAL A 221 -8.88 -15.62 1.08
C VAL A 221 -9.59 -14.27 0.95
N ALA A 222 -9.40 -13.58 -0.16
CA ALA A 222 -9.98 -12.26 -0.40
C ALA A 222 -11.43 -12.37 -0.92
N GLN A 223 -11.68 -13.36 -1.77
CA GLN A 223 -12.99 -13.67 -2.31
C GLN A 223 -13.09 -15.17 -2.59
N ALA A 224 -14.22 -15.78 -2.31
CA ALA A 224 -14.51 -17.16 -2.66
C ALA A 224 -15.97 -17.28 -3.07
N SER A 225 -16.23 -17.75 -4.29
CA SER A 225 -17.57 -18.08 -4.74
C SER A 225 -17.94 -19.46 -4.22
N SER A 226 -19.12 -19.61 -3.63
CA SER A 226 -19.65 -20.88 -3.12
C SER A 226 -18.98 -21.49 -1.86
N LEU A 227 -18.11 -20.76 -1.15
CA LEU A 227 -17.51 -21.23 0.10
C LEU A 227 -17.96 -20.34 1.27
N SER A 228 -18.59 -20.94 2.26
CA SER A 228 -19.03 -20.23 3.47
C SER A 228 -17.95 -20.30 4.55
N LEU A 229 -17.04 -19.34 4.53
CA LEU A 229 -16.01 -19.18 5.55
C LEU A 229 -16.54 -18.31 6.71
N ARG A 230 -16.38 -18.78 7.95
CA ARG A 230 -16.81 -18.05 9.15
C ARG A 230 -15.65 -17.40 9.90
N THR A 231 -14.47 -17.99 9.82
CA THR A 231 -13.31 -17.53 10.58
C THR A 231 -12.06 -17.44 9.70
N HIS A 232 -11.12 -16.61 10.13
CA HIS A 232 -9.84 -16.47 9.44
C HIS A 232 -8.98 -17.73 9.59
N ALA A 233 -9.00 -18.39 10.74
CA ALA A 233 -8.32 -19.68 10.94
C ALA A 233 -8.84 -20.74 9.95
N ALA A 234 -10.16 -20.85 9.77
CA ALA A 234 -10.74 -21.76 8.79
C ALA A 234 -10.33 -21.41 7.34
N ALA A 235 -10.12 -20.13 7.05
CA ALA A 235 -9.60 -19.70 5.73
C ALA A 235 -8.14 -20.17 5.52
N LEU A 236 -7.30 -20.12 6.56
CA LEU A 236 -5.93 -20.65 6.50
C LEU A 236 -5.90 -22.17 6.37
N ASP A 237 -6.79 -22.89 7.06
CA ASP A 237 -6.92 -24.34 6.92
C ASP A 237 -7.40 -24.73 5.51
N LEU A 238 -8.35 -23.99 4.95
CA LEU A 238 -8.77 -24.18 3.56
C LEU A 238 -7.61 -23.98 2.58
N LEU A 239 -6.80 -22.93 2.78
CA LEU A 239 -5.63 -22.68 1.92
C LEU A 239 -4.67 -23.88 1.94
N LYS A 240 -4.39 -24.48 3.12
CA LYS A 240 -3.58 -25.70 3.24
C LYS A 240 -4.21 -26.87 2.49
N GLN A 241 -5.52 -27.09 2.66
CA GLN A 241 -6.25 -28.17 1.94
C GLN A 241 -6.23 -27.99 0.43
N LEU A 242 -6.18 -26.75 -0.05
CA LEU A 242 -6.08 -26.42 -1.47
C LEU A 242 -4.63 -26.47 -2.01
N GLY A 243 -3.65 -26.81 -1.16
CA GLY A 243 -2.25 -26.99 -1.56
C GLY A 243 -1.40 -25.73 -1.50
N PHE A 244 -1.83 -24.68 -0.80
CA PHE A 244 -1.02 -23.49 -0.58
C PHE A 244 -0.15 -23.63 0.68
N ALA A 245 1.09 -23.16 0.60
CA ALA A 245 1.88 -22.90 1.80
C ALA A 245 1.27 -21.72 2.58
N THR A 246 1.09 -21.90 3.90
CA THR A 246 0.62 -20.85 4.80
C THR A 246 1.67 -20.56 5.87
N PRO A 247 1.75 -19.32 6.39
CA PRO A 247 2.62 -19.03 7.52
C PRO A 247 2.15 -19.81 8.75
N PRO A 248 3.04 -20.12 9.73
CA PRO A 248 2.63 -20.59 11.02
C PRO A 248 1.67 -19.57 11.65
N HIS A 249 0.66 -20.05 12.37
CA HIS A 249 -0.32 -19.17 12.99
C HIS A 249 -0.87 -19.78 14.27
N TRP A 250 -1.37 -18.92 15.16
CA TRP A 250 -1.93 -19.32 16.45
C TRP A 250 -3.32 -18.69 16.62
N LEU A 251 -4.30 -19.53 16.87
CA LEU A 251 -5.62 -19.07 17.31
C LEU A 251 -5.53 -18.70 18.79
N CYS A 252 -5.93 -17.49 19.13
CA CYS A 252 -5.90 -16.91 20.47
C CYS A 252 -7.31 -16.47 20.88
N ARG A 253 -7.74 -16.89 22.07
CA ARG A 253 -9.08 -16.55 22.61
C ARG A 253 -9.25 -15.07 22.97
N ASP A 254 -8.14 -14.38 23.26
CA ASP A 254 -8.11 -12.99 23.69
C ASP A 254 -6.73 -12.35 23.39
N MET A 255 -6.60 -11.05 23.67
CA MET A 255 -5.34 -10.32 23.46
C MET A 255 -4.24 -10.76 24.44
N ASP A 256 -4.58 -11.18 25.64
CA ASP A 256 -3.58 -11.67 26.62
C ASP A 256 -2.95 -12.98 26.12
N GLU A 257 -3.72 -13.84 25.47
CA GLU A 257 -3.15 -15.02 24.83
C GLU A 257 -2.28 -14.66 23.62
N VAL A 258 -2.66 -13.66 22.82
CA VAL A 258 -1.80 -13.13 21.74
C VAL A 258 -0.45 -12.71 22.29
N LEU A 259 -0.42 -11.93 23.38
CA LEU A 259 0.83 -11.46 24.00
C LEU A 259 1.69 -12.63 24.52
N ARG A 260 1.07 -13.62 25.18
CA ARG A 260 1.79 -14.81 25.65
C ARG A 260 2.35 -15.64 24.50
N ARG A 261 1.58 -15.84 23.40
CA ARG A 261 2.03 -16.56 22.21
C ARG A 261 3.16 -15.83 21.51
N TYR A 262 3.02 -14.51 21.38
CA TYR A 262 4.10 -13.70 20.85
C TYR A 262 5.39 -13.88 21.65
N GLU A 263 5.32 -13.72 22.97
CA GLU A 263 6.50 -13.80 23.83
C GLU A 263 7.17 -15.19 23.78
N ASN A 264 6.38 -16.27 23.86
CA ASN A 264 6.93 -17.63 24.00
C ASN A 264 7.22 -18.28 22.65
N ASP A 265 6.28 -18.22 21.68
CA ASP A 265 6.37 -19.00 20.44
C ASP A 265 7.06 -18.24 19.30
N VAL A 266 7.01 -16.90 19.36
CA VAL A 266 7.58 -16.06 18.29
C VAL A 266 8.92 -15.45 18.73
N ASP A 267 8.94 -14.77 19.86
CA ASP A 267 10.10 -13.97 20.29
C ASP A 267 11.18 -14.80 20.99
N ARG A 268 10.88 -15.42 22.14
CA ARG A 268 11.83 -16.28 22.87
C ARG A 268 12.30 -17.48 22.03
N ASN A 269 11.41 -18.04 21.24
CA ASN A 269 11.70 -19.18 20.38
C ASN A 269 12.41 -18.79 19.09
N ASP A 270 12.68 -17.52 18.91
CA ASP A 270 13.27 -16.87 17.71
C ASP A 270 12.76 -17.46 16.40
N LEU A 271 11.46 -17.28 16.14
CA LEU A 271 10.80 -17.80 14.94
C LEU A 271 11.52 -17.41 13.64
N ARG A 272 12.23 -16.27 13.64
CA ARG A 272 13.01 -15.77 12.48
C ARG A 272 14.08 -16.75 12.00
N THR A 273 14.59 -17.60 12.90
CA THR A 273 15.60 -18.61 12.56
C THR A 273 14.98 -19.92 12.06
N LYS A 274 13.66 -20.10 12.24
CA LYS A 274 12.94 -21.36 11.95
C LYS A 274 12.17 -21.32 10.64
N VAL A 275 11.89 -20.12 10.12
CA VAL A 275 11.20 -19.93 8.84
C VAL A 275 12.22 -19.60 7.73
N PRO A 276 11.92 -19.96 6.48
CA PRO A 276 12.87 -19.74 5.38
C PRO A 276 12.90 -18.30 4.85
N TYR A 277 12.08 -17.40 5.40
CA TYR A 277 11.90 -16.01 4.95
C TYR A 277 12.19 -15.01 6.07
N GLU A 278 12.50 -13.77 5.69
CA GLU A 278 12.64 -12.68 6.66
C GLU A 278 11.28 -12.28 7.23
N LEU A 279 11.29 -11.88 8.52
CA LEU A 279 10.13 -11.36 9.24
C LEU A 279 10.38 -9.92 9.63
N ASP A 280 9.37 -9.07 9.43
CA ASP A 280 9.43 -7.66 9.83
C ASP A 280 8.41 -7.32 10.94
N GLY A 281 7.88 -8.32 11.64
CA GLY A 281 6.93 -8.17 12.74
C GLY A 281 5.97 -9.35 12.86
N ILE A 282 4.89 -9.11 13.54
CA ILE A 282 3.72 -10.01 13.64
C ILE A 282 2.46 -9.28 13.19
N VAL A 283 1.47 -10.04 12.74
CA VAL A 283 0.13 -9.54 12.39
C VAL A 283 -0.88 -10.17 13.34
N VAL A 284 -1.71 -9.35 13.95
CA VAL A 284 -2.84 -9.79 14.78
C VAL A 284 -4.12 -9.44 14.03
N LYS A 285 -4.97 -10.43 13.80
CA LYS A 285 -6.23 -10.28 13.08
C LYS A 285 -7.39 -10.79 13.93
N VAL A 286 -8.53 -10.12 13.90
CA VAL A 286 -9.78 -10.63 14.46
C VAL A 286 -10.15 -11.92 13.72
N ASN A 287 -10.47 -13.00 14.44
CA ASN A 287 -10.72 -14.31 13.85
C ASN A 287 -12.06 -14.42 13.11
N SER A 288 -13.14 -13.86 13.68
CA SER A 288 -14.47 -13.91 13.06
C SER A 288 -14.54 -13.02 11.82
N LEU A 289 -14.83 -13.59 10.64
CA LEU A 289 -15.02 -12.84 9.41
C LEU A 289 -16.26 -11.94 9.44
N ASP A 290 -17.26 -12.28 10.23
CA ASP A 290 -18.41 -11.42 10.47
C ASP A 290 -18.01 -10.16 11.26
N GLN A 291 -17.27 -10.32 12.34
CA GLN A 291 -16.74 -9.21 13.11
C GLN A 291 -15.80 -8.33 12.25
N GLN A 292 -14.96 -8.94 11.42
CA GLN A 292 -14.09 -8.20 10.47
C GLN A 292 -14.89 -7.27 9.55
N ARG A 293 -16.03 -7.72 9.00
CA ARG A 293 -16.90 -6.92 8.14
C ARG A 293 -17.55 -5.73 8.85
N ARG A 294 -17.84 -5.88 10.15
CA ARG A 294 -18.46 -4.83 10.98
C ARG A 294 -17.46 -3.78 11.48
N LEU A 295 -16.17 -4.09 11.46
CA LEU A 295 -15.10 -3.18 11.85
C LEU A 295 -14.73 -2.26 10.68
N PRO A 296 -14.98 -0.93 10.78
CA PRO A 296 -14.73 0.00 9.68
C PRO A 296 -13.24 0.12 9.37
N PRO A 297 -12.86 0.26 8.10
CA PRO A 297 -11.47 0.53 7.75
C PRO A 297 -11.03 1.90 8.27
N LYS A 298 -9.77 2.01 8.65
CA LYS A 298 -9.11 3.26 9.03
C LYS A 298 -8.29 3.75 7.82
N ALA A 299 -8.69 4.85 7.19
CA ALA A 299 -7.99 5.44 6.03
C ALA A 299 -7.48 4.38 5.01
N LYS A 300 -6.24 3.91 5.16
CA LYS A 300 -5.60 2.93 4.25
C LYS A 300 -5.41 1.54 4.88
N ALA A 301 -5.98 1.28 6.06
CA ALA A 301 -5.81 0.03 6.82
C ALA A 301 -7.15 -0.58 7.21
N PRO A 302 -7.27 -1.93 7.26
CA PRO A 302 -8.47 -2.58 7.78
C PRO A 302 -8.59 -2.37 9.29
N GLY A 303 -9.81 -2.19 9.80
CA GLY A 303 -10.06 -2.01 11.23
C GLY A 303 -9.89 -3.28 12.07
N TYR A 304 -9.81 -4.44 11.42
CA TYR A 304 -9.73 -5.74 12.06
C TYR A 304 -8.31 -6.30 12.22
N ALA A 305 -7.30 -5.59 11.80
CA ALA A 305 -5.92 -6.09 11.83
C ALA A 305 -4.91 -5.00 12.20
N ILE A 306 -3.90 -5.41 12.97
CA ILE A 306 -2.77 -4.55 13.36
C ILE A 306 -1.46 -5.31 13.20
N VAL A 307 -0.38 -4.58 12.88
CA VAL A 307 0.99 -5.09 12.84
C VAL A 307 1.74 -4.57 14.06
N TYR A 308 2.39 -5.48 14.78
CA TYR A 308 3.38 -5.14 15.78
C TYR A 308 4.79 -5.44 15.25
N LYS A 309 5.66 -4.44 15.34
CA LYS A 309 7.06 -4.51 14.92
C LYS A 309 7.96 -4.29 16.13
N PRO A 310 8.46 -5.36 16.75
CA PRO A 310 9.29 -5.24 17.96
C PRO A 310 10.58 -4.47 17.67
N ASP A 311 10.84 -3.43 18.45
CA ASP A 311 12.06 -2.62 18.31
C ASP A 311 13.35 -3.44 18.46
N HIS A 312 13.36 -4.45 19.35
CA HIS A 312 14.51 -5.31 19.57
C HIS A 312 14.82 -6.28 18.42
N TRP A 313 13.89 -6.47 17.47
CA TRP A 313 14.18 -7.19 16.22
C TRP A 313 15.02 -6.36 15.26
N ILE A 314 15.04 -5.05 15.48
CA ILE A 314 15.84 -4.12 14.71
C ILE A 314 17.27 -4.17 15.27
N LYS A 315 18.21 -4.78 14.54
CA LYS A 315 19.62 -4.72 14.89
C LYS A 315 20.14 -3.31 14.60
N PRO A 316 20.44 -2.52 15.63
CA PRO A 316 21.09 -1.23 15.42
C PRO A 316 22.50 -1.45 14.89
N ALA A 317 23.01 -0.49 14.13
CA ALA A 317 24.38 -0.51 13.65
C ALA A 317 25.14 0.71 14.18
N GLU A 318 26.40 0.51 14.52
CA GLU A 318 27.31 1.60 14.86
C GLU A 318 28.01 2.13 13.61
N THR A 319 28.11 3.44 13.51
CA THR A 319 28.87 4.10 12.45
C THR A 319 29.43 5.45 12.91
N LYS A 320 30.36 6.01 12.13
CA LYS A 320 30.96 7.32 12.39
C LYS A 320 30.12 8.43 11.79
N LEU A 321 29.78 9.44 12.60
CA LEU A 321 29.15 10.68 12.14
C LEU A 321 30.24 11.62 11.60
N LYS A 322 30.30 11.78 10.29
CA LYS A 322 31.31 12.61 9.61
C LYS A 322 30.99 14.09 9.69
N ASP A 323 29.70 14.41 9.42
CA ASP A 323 29.22 15.78 9.37
C ASP A 323 27.71 15.83 9.57
N ILE A 324 27.15 17.01 9.77
CA ILE A 324 25.72 17.28 9.82
C ILE A 324 25.38 18.31 8.75
N THR A 325 24.64 17.89 7.74
CA THR A 325 24.15 18.76 6.67
C THR A 325 22.70 19.20 6.94
N ILE A 326 22.31 20.33 6.35
CA ILE A 326 20.96 20.84 6.49
C ILE A 326 20.19 20.65 5.18
N GLN A 327 19.09 19.96 5.25
CA GLN A 327 18.10 19.88 4.16
C GLN A 327 17.01 20.92 4.36
N VAL A 328 16.68 21.63 3.29
CA VAL A 328 15.57 22.59 3.27
C VAL A 328 14.36 21.91 2.66
N GLY A 329 13.33 21.74 3.46
CA GLY A 329 12.05 21.16 3.04
C GLY A 329 11.21 22.11 2.20
N ARG A 330 10.11 21.62 1.64
CA ARG A 330 9.16 22.36 0.81
C ARG A 330 8.59 23.60 1.52
N THR A 331 8.32 23.49 2.80
CA THR A 331 7.80 24.59 3.64
C THR A 331 8.89 25.47 4.26
N GLY A 332 10.13 25.36 3.77
CA GLY A 332 11.27 26.09 4.31
C GLY A 332 11.89 25.48 5.57
N VAL A 333 11.32 24.45 6.14
CA VAL A 333 11.86 23.79 7.35
C VAL A 333 13.25 23.25 7.10
N LEU A 334 14.18 23.59 7.99
CA LEU A 334 15.56 23.14 8.00
C LEU A 334 15.67 21.86 8.83
N THR A 335 15.94 20.74 8.18
CA THR A 335 16.09 19.44 8.85
C THR A 335 17.56 19.04 8.86
N PRO A 336 18.18 18.84 10.05
CA PRO A 336 19.54 18.34 10.15
C PRO A 336 19.61 16.85 9.78
N VAL A 337 20.58 16.49 8.96
CA VAL A 337 20.84 15.14 8.46
C VAL A 337 22.27 14.76 8.76
N ALA A 338 22.45 13.62 9.41
CA ALA A 338 23.74 13.02 9.68
C ALA A 338 24.35 12.46 8.39
N GLU A 339 25.55 12.89 8.05
CA GLU A 339 26.41 12.28 7.02
C GLU A 339 27.30 11.24 7.72
N LEU A 340 27.14 9.99 7.35
CA LEU A 340 27.69 8.83 8.05
C LEU A 340 28.79 8.14 7.23
N GLU A 341 29.68 7.42 7.90
CA GLU A 341 30.39 6.35 7.21
C GLU A 341 29.38 5.30 6.76
N PRO A 342 29.45 4.83 5.49
CA PRO A 342 28.51 3.85 5.00
C PRO A 342 28.50 2.59 5.87
N VAL A 343 27.34 2.20 6.37
CA VAL A 343 27.15 1.01 7.19
C VAL A 343 25.94 0.23 6.76
N PHE A 344 26.02 -1.08 6.82
CA PHE A 344 24.91 -1.96 6.45
C PHE A 344 23.89 -2.06 7.60
N VAL A 345 22.64 -1.65 7.33
CA VAL A 345 21.53 -1.68 8.28
C VAL A 345 20.29 -2.25 7.61
N GLN A 346 19.78 -3.37 8.12
CA GLN A 346 18.52 -3.98 7.65
C GLN A 346 18.40 -4.03 6.11
N GLY A 347 19.34 -4.72 5.47
CA GLY A 347 19.29 -4.99 4.04
C GLY A 347 19.60 -3.80 3.13
N SER A 348 20.14 -2.68 3.64
CA SER A 348 20.68 -1.62 2.80
C SER A 348 21.88 -0.93 3.43
N THR A 349 22.75 -0.39 2.59
CA THR A 349 23.84 0.47 3.05
C THR A 349 23.31 1.88 3.30
N VAL A 350 23.48 2.35 4.53
CA VAL A 350 23.05 3.66 5.00
C VAL A 350 24.26 4.57 5.13
N SER A 351 24.25 5.71 4.45
CA SER A 351 25.25 6.77 4.56
C SER A 351 24.69 8.09 5.08
N ARG A 352 23.36 8.16 5.27
CA ARG A 352 22.65 9.35 5.76
C ARG A 352 21.50 8.94 6.67
N ALA A 353 21.32 9.68 7.78
CA ALA A 353 20.22 9.44 8.73
C ALA A 353 19.63 10.75 9.22
N THR A 354 18.33 10.76 9.52
CA THR A 354 17.70 11.96 10.08
C THR A 354 18.17 12.20 11.53
N LEU A 355 18.31 13.47 11.88
CA LEU A 355 18.50 13.94 13.24
C LEU A 355 17.26 14.67 13.78
N HIS A 356 16.18 14.64 13.01
CA HIS A 356 14.88 15.25 13.27
C HIS A 356 14.96 16.79 13.39
N ASN A 357 15.48 17.33 14.48
CA ASN A 357 15.59 18.77 14.74
C ASN A 357 16.77 19.07 15.70
N GLU A 358 17.01 20.35 15.95
CA GLU A 358 18.10 20.81 16.83
C GLU A 358 17.92 20.32 18.28
N GLU A 359 16.70 20.25 18.79
CA GLU A 359 16.43 19.83 20.17
C GLU A 359 16.76 18.35 20.37
N GLU A 360 16.47 17.51 19.40
CA GLU A 360 16.85 16.09 19.42
C GLU A 360 18.37 15.92 19.40
N ILE A 361 19.11 16.74 18.64
CA ILE A 361 20.58 16.73 18.65
C ILE A 361 21.10 17.10 20.04
N LYS A 362 20.54 18.15 20.65
CA LYS A 362 20.90 18.60 22.01
C LYS A 362 20.52 17.56 23.07
N ARG A 363 19.30 17.02 23.01
CA ARG A 363 18.80 16.02 23.95
C ARG A 363 19.66 14.75 23.95
N LYS A 364 20.04 14.28 22.77
CA LYS A 364 20.89 13.10 22.57
C LYS A 364 22.39 13.42 22.73
N ASP A 365 22.78 14.69 22.88
CA ASP A 365 24.17 15.19 22.91
C ASP A 365 24.99 14.64 21.74
N ILE A 366 24.43 14.75 20.51
CA ILE A 366 25.11 14.29 19.29
C ILE A 366 26.09 15.37 18.82
N ARG A 367 27.32 14.96 18.50
CA ARG A 367 28.40 15.85 18.02
C ARG A 367 28.99 15.31 16.73
N ILE A 368 29.41 16.21 15.85
CA ILE A 368 30.15 15.85 14.63
C ILE A 368 31.45 15.16 15.05
N GLY A 369 31.71 14.00 14.51
CA GLY A 369 32.84 13.14 14.90
C GLY A 369 32.47 12.04 15.90
N ASP A 370 31.26 11.98 16.42
CA ASP A 370 30.78 10.88 17.28
C ASP A 370 30.73 9.53 16.54
N THR A 371 30.88 8.47 17.29
CA THR A 371 30.36 7.17 16.92
C THR A 371 28.90 7.16 17.34
N VAL A 372 28.00 6.87 16.41
CA VAL A 372 26.55 6.89 16.62
C VAL A 372 25.92 5.53 16.35
N ILE A 373 24.85 5.25 17.07
CA ILE A 373 23.98 4.10 16.83
C ILE A 373 22.85 4.56 15.90
N ILE A 374 22.66 3.85 14.81
CA ILE A 374 21.59 4.11 13.85
C ILE A 374 20.64 2.92 13.72
N ARG A 375 19.40 3.21 13.45
CA ARG A 375 18.36 2.25 13.08
C ARG A 375 17.50 2.79 11.93
N LYS A 376 16.65 1.95 11.35
CA LYS A 376 15.60 2.42 10.44
C LYS A 376 14.27 2.49 11.17
N ALA A 377 13.78 3.71 11.41
CA ALA A 377 12.44 3.92 11.96
C ALA A 377 11.40 3.32 11.01
N GLY A 378 10.53 2.46 11.56
CA GLY A 378 9.52 1.75 10.78
C GLY A 378 10.10 0.90 9.64
N MET A 379 11.39 0.50 9.71
CA MET A 379 12.17 -0.23 8.69
C MET A 379 12.39 0.54 7.38
N VAL A 380 12.15 1.84 7.35
CA VAL A 380 12.22 2.67 6.13
C VAL A 380 13.22 3.81 6.28
N ILE A 381 13.05 4.66 7.30
CA ILE A 381 13.80 5.91 7.45
C ILE A 381 14.97 5.70 8.41
N PRO A 382 16.23 5.86 7.95
CA PRO A 382 17.38 5.84 8.86
C PRO A 382 17.36 7.02 9.83
N GLU A 383 17.52 6.75 11.12
CA GLU A 383 17.63 7.76 12.16
C GLU A 383 18.80 7.48 13.10
N VAL A 384 19.34 8.52 13.68
CA VAL A 384 20.36 8.42 14.75
C VAL A 384 19.63 8.24 16.08
N VAL A 385 19.86 7.08 16.71
CA VAL A 385 19.25 6.74 18.01
C VAL A 385 19.97 7.48 19.14
N GLU A 386 21.29 7.30 19.23
CA GLU A 386 22.12 7.88 20.27
C GLU A 386 23.59 7.98 19.86
N SER A 387 24.39 8.71 20.63
CA SER A 387 25.85 8.76 20.52
C SER A 387 26.50 7.80 21.52
N VAL A 388 27.55 7.09 21.08
CA VAL A 388 28.36 6.19 21.93
C VAL A 388 29.41 7.03 22.64
N LYS A 389 29.01 7.71 23.72
CA LYS A 389 29.89 8.68 24.45
C LYS A 389 31.22 8.09 24.93
N ALA A 390 31.22 6.79 25.25
CA ALA A 390 32.46 6.09 25.67
C ALA A 390 33.54 6.02 24.58
N LYS A 391 33.18 6.25 23.29
CA LYS A 391 34.10 6.25 22.15
C LYS A 391 34.56 7.66 21.75
N ARG A 392 34.20 8.70 22.52
CA ARG A 392 34.64 10.07 22.27
C ARG A 392 36.14 10.24 22.55
N THR A 393 36.75 11.01 21.69
CA THR A 393 38.20 11.33 21.74
C THR A 393 38.49 12.74 22.25
N GLY A 394 37.44 13.55 22.50
CA GLY A 394 37.53 14.97 22.88
C GLY A 394 37.69 15.93 21.68
N LYS A 395 37.66 15.39 20.45
CA LYS A 395 37.75 16.19 19.20
C LYS A 395 36.39 16.44 18.56
N GLU A 396 35.32 15.93 19.16
CA GLU A 396 33.97 16.02 18.67
C GLU A 396 33.44 17.45 18.78
N LYS A 397 32.80 17.96 17.70
CA LYS A 397 32.35 19.34 17.61
C LYS A 397 30.82 19.39 17.81
N ALA A 398 30.38 20.31 18.67
CA ALA A 398 28.97 20.59 18.83
C ALA A 398 28.38 21.19 17.53
N PHE A 399 27.22 20.73 17.15
CA PHE A 399 26.48 21.27 16.00
C PHE A 399 25.71 22.53 16.43
N GLN A 400 25.61 23.49 15.52
CA GLN A 400 24.77 24.67 15.65
C GLN A 400 23.98 24.88 14.36
N MET A 401 22.71 25.23 14.50
CA MET A 401 21.89 25.56 13.33
C MET A 401 22.44 26.83 12.64
N PRO A 402 22.47 26.84 11.30
CA PRO A 402 22.92 28.01 10.56
C PRO A 402 21.95 29.17 10.73
N LYS A 403 22.47 30.39 10.75
CA LYS A 403 21.68 31.63 10.78
C LYS A 403 21.16 32.04 9.40
N GLU A 404 21.75 31.48 8.35
CA GLU A 404 21.40 31.69 6.95
C GLU A 404 21.06 30.37 6.28
N CYS A 405 20.12 30.40 5.36
CA CYS A 405 19.73 29.23 4.59
C CYS A 405 20.88 28.72 3.70
N PRO A 406 21.30 27.46 3.81
CA PRO A 406 22.42 26.94 3.01
C PRO A 406 22.14 26.88 1.51
N ALA A 407 20.85 26.98 1.10
CA ALA A 407 20.47 26.91 -0.31
C ALA A 407 20.33 28.28 -0.99
N CYS A 408 20.04 29.36 -0.24
CA CYS A 408 19.76 30.66 -0.83
C CYS A 408 20.41 31.85 -0.11
N GLY A 409 21.14 31.63 1.01
CA GLY A 409 21.71 32.71 1.83
C GLY A 409 20.70 33.60 2.57
N GLY A 410 19.40 33.34 2.43
CA GLY A 410 18.37 34.13 3.08
C GLY A 410 18.27 33.85 4.58
N PRO A 411 17.58 34.72 5.35
CA PRO A 411 17.46 34.60 6.80
C PRO A 411 16.72 33.31 7.20
N VAL A 412 17.14 32.77 8.34
CA VAL A 412 16.51 31.59 8.95
C VAL A 412 16.02 31.99 10.33
N ASN A 413 14.74 31.81 10.58
CA ASN A 413 14.10 32.08 11.85
C ASN A 413 13.61 30.81 12.52
N ARG A 414 13.62 30.80 13.85
CA ARG A 414 13.02 29.73 14.65
C ARG A 414 11.53 30.02 14.81
N ASP A 415 10.70 29.08 14.34
CA ASP A 415 9.27 29.12 14.54
C ASP A 415 8.95 28.95 16.06
N PRO A 416 8.31 29.91 16.73
CA PRO A 416 8.04 29.84 18.15
C PRO A 416 7.03 28.75 18.54
N GLU A 417 6.10 28.41 17.64
CA GLU A 417 5.05 27.39 17.87
C GLU A 417 5.52 25.98 17.50
N PHE A 418 6.44 25.90 16.55
CA PHE A 418 7.00 24.61 16.10
C PHE A 418 8.49 24.58 16.41
N VAL A 419 8.98 23.45 16.91
CA VAL A 419 10.42 23.24 17.22
C VAL A 419 11.23 23.13 15.90
N ALA A 420 11.05 24.11 15.00
CA ALA A 420 11.59 24.09 13.66
C ALA A 420 12.23 25.42 13.27
N TRP A 421 13.37 25.32 12.58
CA TRP A 421 14.00 26.45 11.91
C TRP A 421 13.48 26.53 10.47
N ARG A 422 13.19 27.73 9.97
CA ARG A 422 12.63 27.92 8.62
C ARG A 422 13.39 28.98 7.85
N CYS A 423 13.64 28.68 6.58
CA CYS A 423 14.02 29.69 5.60
C CYS A 423 12.78 30.46 5.15
N GLU A 424 12.77 31.78 5.36
CA GLU A 424 11.66 32.66 4.99
C GLU A 424 11.69 33.10 3.52
N ASN A 425 12.77 32.83 2.81
CA ASN A 425 12.88 33.19 1.40
C ASN A 425 12.00 32.27 0.54
N ILE A 426 10.86 32.78 0.11
CA ILE A 426 9.89 32.09 -0.75
C ILE A 426 10.50 31.72 -2.11
N SER A 427 11.50 32.47 -2.56
CA SER A 427 12.23 32.21 -3.82
C SER A 427 13.42 31.27 -3.61
N CYS A 428 13.48 30.56 -2.48
CA CYS A 428 14.55 29.62 -2.20
C CYS A 428 14.54 28.45 -3.21
N PRO A 429 15.65 28.22 -3.95
CA PRO A 429 15.70 27.16 -4.95
C PRO A 429 15.43 25.77 -4.40
N ALA A 430 15.79 25.52 -3.14
CA ALA A 430 15.51 24.24 -2.51
C ALA A 430 14.02 24.02 -2.22
N GLN A 431 13.30 25.07 -1.82
CA GLN A 431 11.85 24.99 -1.65
C GLN A 431 11.14 24.78 -2.99
N LEU A 432 11.57 25.52 -4.03
CA LEU A 432 11.04 25.37 -5.39
C LEU A 432 11.19 23.94 -5.90
N LYS A 433 12.39 23.35 -5.79
CA LYS A 433 12.66 21.97 -6.21
C LYS A 433 11.70 20.98 -5.54
N ARG A 434 11.55 21.07 -4.23
CA ARG A 434 10.66 20.18 -3.47
C ARG A 434 9.18 20.41 -3.78
N THR A 435 8.80 21.63 -4.11
CA THR A 435 7.42 21.95 -4.54
C THR A 435 7.13 21.32 -5.90
N ILE A 436 8.06 21.40 -6.86
CA ILE A 436 7.91 20.77 -8.17
C ILE A 436 7.88 19.23 -8.05
N GLU A 437 8.79 18.64 -7.26
CA GLU A 437 8.80 17.19 -7.01
C GLU A 437 7.47 16.71 -6.40
N HIS A 438 6.95 17.45 -5.42
CA HIS A 438 5.65 17.14 -4.81
C HIS A 438 4.51 17.26 -5.81
N PHE A 439 4.50 18.30 -6.62
CA PHE A 439 3.48 18.51 -7.66
C PHE A 439 3.48 17.38 -8.69
N ALA A 440 4.67 16.96 -9.13
CA ALA A 440 4.82 15.95 -10.18
C ALA A 440 4.64 14.50 -9.69
N MET A 441 4.69 14.24 -8.37
CA MET A 441 4.70 12.87 -7.85
C MET A 441 3.41 12.10 -8.17
N ARG A 442 3.49 10.75 -8.13
CA ARG A 442 2.39 9.82 -8.45
C ARG A 442 1.10 10.08 -7.64
N GLY A 443 1.21 10.51 -6.38
CA GLY A 443 0.06 10.85 -5.52
C GLY A 443 -0.59 12.20 -5.84
N ALA A 444 0.08 13.07 -6.61
CA ALA A 444 -0.41 14.39 -7.04
C ALA A 444 -0.74 14.37 -8.55
N MET A 445 -0.10 15.20 -9.34
CA MET A 445 -0.38 15.31 -10.78
C MET A 445 0.15 14.13 -11.61
N ASP A 446 0.96 13.25 -11.03
CA ASP A 446 1.48 12.00 -11.64
C ASP A 446 2.14 12.25 -13.01
N ILE A 447 3.18 13.07 -13.00
CA ILE A 447 3.92 13.44 -14.21
C ILE A 447 5.17 12.56 -14.30
N GLU A 448 5.07 11.50 -15.09
CA GLU A 448 6.15 10.54 -15.25
C GLU A 448 7.38 11.21 -15.90
N GLY A 449 8.57 10.88 -15.41
CA GLY A 449 9.84 11.43 -15.89
C GLY A 449 10.27 12.74 -15.21
N VAL A 450 9.39 13.44 -14.49
CA VAL A 450 9.73 14.64 -13.71
C VAL A 450 10.14 14.22 -12.28
N GLY A 451 11.33 13.64 -12.16
CA GLY A 451 11.93 13.26 -10.89
C GLY A 451 13.04 14.21 -10.43
N GLU A 452 13.67 13.92 -9.27
CA GLU A 452 14.66 14.77 -8.61
C GLU A 452 15.79 15.27 -9.55
N VAL A 453 16.30 14.39 -10.42
CA VAL A 453 17.40 14.74 -11.34
C VAL A 453 16.95 15.80 -12.34
N LEU A 454 15.81 15.60 -13.00
CA LEU A 454 15.29 16.55 -13.97
C LEU A 454 14.87 17.88 -13.31
N VAL A 455 14.20 17.82 -12.16
CA VAL A 455 13.82 19.02 -11.40
C VAL A 455 15.04 19.86 -11.04
N ASN A 456 16.13 19.22 -10.59
CA ASN A 456 17.38 19.92 -10.31
C ASN A 456 17.93 20.66 -11.53
N GLN A 457 17.92 20.03 -12.70
CA GLN A 457 18.39 20.63 -13.95
C GLN A 457 17.47 21.77 -14.42
N LEU A 458 16.15 21.59 -14.36
CA LEU A 458 15.16 22.61 -14.75
C LEU A 458 15.29 23.89 -13.91
N VAL A 459 15.43 23.75 -12.60
CA VAL A 459 15.60 24.88 -11.68
C VAL A 459 16.98 25.55 -11.87
N ALA A 460 18.04 24.76 -12.03
CA ALA A 460 19.39 25.29 -12.26
C ALA A 460 19.51 26.04 -13.59
N ALA A 461 18.84 25.57 -14.64
CA ALA A 461 18.77 26.23 -15.95
C ALA A 461 17.81 27.44 -15.97
N GLY A 462 17.06 27.70 -14.87
CA GLY A 462 16.08 28.79 -14.81
C GLY A 462 14.85 28.59 -15.70
N LEU A 463 14.64 27.37 -16.21
CA LEU A 463 13.51 27.01 -17.07
C LEU A 463 12.17 26.95 -16.32
N VAL A 464 12.22 26.66 -15.02
CA VAL A 464 11.05 26.53 -14.17
C VAL A 464 11.24 27.37 -12.90
N LYS A 465 10.32 28.29 -12.62
CA LYS A 465 10.30 29.18 -11.46
C LYS A 465 9.10 28.92 -10.54
N ASP A 466 8.10 28.18 -11.03
CA ASP A 466 6.96 27.65 -10.29
C ASP A 466 6.40 26.40 -11.00
N VAL A 467 5.42 25.73 -10.38
CA VAL A 467 4.85 24.47 -10.91
C VAL A 467 4.12 24.66 -12.24
N ALA A 468 3.62 25.86 -12.52
CA ALA A 468 2.90 26.13 -13.76
C ALA A 468 3.84 26.21 -14.97
N ASP A 469 5.11 26.61 -14.76
CA ASP A 469 6.09 26.68 -15.83
C ASP A 469 6.40 25.29 -16.44
N LEU A 470 6.12 24.20 -15.72
CA LEU A 470 6.22 22.84 -16.29
C LEU A 470 5.41 22.69 -17.59
N TYR A 471 4.25 23.33 -17.66
CA TYR A 471 3.33 23.23 -18.80
C TYR A 471 3.72 24.08 -20.01
N ALA A 472 4.76 24.91 -19.86
CA ALA A 472 5.35 25.68 -20.93
C ALA A 472 6.64 25.06 -21.50
N LEU A 473 7.11 23.94 -20.93
CA LEU A 473 8.33 23.27 -21.37
C LEU A 473 8.15 22.67 -22.76
N THR A 474 9.19 22.83 -23.63
CA THR A 474 9.24 22.24 -24.96
C THR A 474 10.27 21.11 -25.03
N VAL A 475 10.15 20.25 -26.05
CA VAL A 475 11.11 19.17 -26.30
C VAL A 475 12.51 19.72 -26.50
N GLU A 476 12.64 20.82 -27.25
CA GLU A 476 13.93 21.47 -27.59
C GLU A 476 14.65 21.96 -26.32
N GLN A 477 13.91 22.53 -25.35
CA GLN A 477 14.48 22.98 -24.08
C GLN A 477 14.99 21.81 -23.25
N LEU A 478 14.26 20.68 -23.26
CA LEU A 478 14.62 19.50 -22.50
C LEU A 478 15.82 18.75 -23.09
N VAL A 479 15.90 18.66 -24.41
CA VAL A 479 17.05 18.02 -25.11
C VAL A 479 18.37 18.72 -24.81
N GLY A 480 18.34 20.03 -24.46
CA GLY A 480 19.52 20.77 -24.01
C GLY A 480 20.05 20.38 -22.61
N LEU A 481 19.31 19.53 -21.85
CA LEU A 481 19.70 19.10 -20.51
C LEU A 481 20.55 17.82 -20.53
N GLU A 482 21.36 17.63 -19.49
CA GLU A 482 22.25 16.48 -19.39
C GLU A 482 21.46 15.15 -19.36
N ARG A 483 21.88 14.18 -20.19
CA ARG A 483 21.28 12.83 -20.33
C ARG A 483 19.81 12.83 -20.79
N MET A 484 19.36 13.90 -21.44
CA MET A 484 18.01 14.01 -21.98
C MET A 484 18.03 13.88 -23.51
N ALA A 485 17.75 12.69 -24.03
CA ALA A 485 17.59 12.44 -25.45
C ALA A 485 16.18 12.84 -25.92
N GLU A 486 15.99 13.06 -27.21
CA GLU A 486 14.73 13.49 -27.84
C GLU A 486 13.53 12.62 -27.43
N LYS A 487 13.69 11.29 -27.42
CA LYS A 487 12.64 10.36 -26.99
C LYS A 487 12.25 10.57 -25.51
N SER A 488 13.22 10.78 -24.63
CA SER A 488 12.98 11.02 -23.21
C SER A 488 12.30 12.38 -22.99
N ALA A 489 12.75 13.42 -23.71
CA ALA A 489 12.16 14.74 -23.68
C ALA A 489 10.69 14.71 -24.16
N THR A 490 10.43 14.03 -25.28
CA THR A 490 9.07 13.83 -25.81
C THR A 490 8.16 13.12 -24.82
N ASN A 491 8.65 12.08 -24.16
CA ASN A 491 7.88 11.36 -23.13
C ASN A 491 7.51 12.28 -21.95
N VAL A 492 8.45 13.09 -21.46
CA VAL A 492 8.20 14.06 -20.37
C VAL A 492 7.15 15.10 -20.79
N VAL A 493 7.29 15.71 -21.97
CA VAL A 493 6.31 16.70 -22.47
C VAL A 493 4.93 16.06 -22.63
N THR A 494 4.87 14.82 -23.12
CA THR A 494 3.61 14.06 -23.25
C THR A 494 2.99 13.78 -21.87
N ALA A 495 3.80 13.38 -20.88
CA ALA A 495 3.32 13.14 -19.52
C ALA A 495 2.81 14.43 -18.85
N ILE A 496 3.51 15.56 -19.07
CA ILE A 496 3.04 16.88 -18.61
C ILE A 496 1.69 17.23 -19.28
N ALA A 497 1.56 17.04 -20.59
CA ALA A 497 0.30 17.31 -21.28
C ALA A 497 -0.85 16.42 -20.76
N ALA A 498 -0.60 15.14 -20.56
CA ALA A 498 -1.58 14.18 -20.04
C ALA A 498 -2.01 14.50 -18.58
N SER A 499 -1.16 15.15 -17.80
CA SER A 499 -1.49 15.52 -16.43
C SER A 499 -2.56 16.62 -16.32
N LYS A 500 -2.85 17.35 -17.38
CA LYS A 500 -3.88 18.41 -17.41
C LYS A 500 -5.29 17.86 -17.14
N ASP A 501 -5.53 16.59 -17.46
CA ASP A 501 -6.83 15.91 -17.31
C ASP A 501 -6.95 15.15 -15.98
N ARG A 502 -6.03 15.35 -15.03
CA ARG A 502 -6.10 14.74 -13.70
C ARG A 502 -7.19 15.36 -12.86
N ASP A 503 -7.70 14.59 -11.87
CA ASP A 503 -8.78 14.99 -10.97
C ASP A 503 -8.44 16.23 -10.14
N LEU A 504 -9.45 16.99 -9.76
CA LEU A 504 -9.31 18.21 -8.96
C LEU A 504 -8.58 17.99 -7.63
N TRP A 505 -8.86 16.88 -6.94
CA TRP A 505 -8.20 16.57 -5.68
C TRP A 505 -6.67 16.42 -5.83
N ARG A 506 -6.21 15.91 -6.97
CA ARG A 506 -4.78 15.75 -7.27
C ARG A 506 -4.09 17.10 -7.42
N LEU A 507 -4.76 18.05 -8.07
CA LEU A 507 -4.28 19.42 -8.17
C LEU A 507 -4.24 20.10 -6.79
N ILE A 508 -5.31 20.03 -6.00
CA ILE A 508 -5.37 20.59 -4.65
C ILE A 508 -4.22 20.04 -3.79
N PHE A 509 -4.02 18.72 -3.79
CA PHE A 509 -2.94 18.09 -3.07
C PHE A 509 -1.56 18.49 -3.63
N GLY A 510 -1.41 18.55 -4.95
CA GLY A 510 -0.18 18.94 -5.66
C GLY A 510 0.25 20.38 -5.37
N LEU A 511 -0.68 21.30 -5.17
CA LEU A 511 -0.39 22.69 -4.77
C LEU A 511 0.31 22.75 -3.39
N GLY A 512 0.21 21.69 -2.59
CA GLY A 512 0.97 21.54 -1.37
C GLY A 512 0.59 22.52 -0.27
N ILE A 513 -0.68 22.86 -0.18
CA ILE A 513 -1.24 23.75 0.85
C ILE A 513 -0.98 23.14 2.23
N LEU A 514 -0.55 23.97 3.17
CA LEU A 514 -0.21 23.52 4.51
C LEU A 514 -1.44 22.88 5.18
N HIS A 515 -1.24 21.79 5.91
CA HIS A 515 -2.27 20.97 6.56
C HIS A 515 -3.22 20.22 5.61
N VAL A 516 -3.14 20.40 4.30
CA VAL A 516 -3.98 19.70 3.31
C VAL A 516 -3.28 18.43 2.83
N GLY A 517 -3.68 17.29 3.37
CA GLY A 517 -3.26 15.96 2.91
C GLY A 517 -4.13 15.44 1.75
N GLU A 518 -3.80 14.25 1.23
CA GLU A 518 -4.53 13.61 0.12
C GLU A 518 -6.02 13.43 0.42
N GLU A 519 -6.37 12.95 1.63
CA GLU A 519 -7.77 12.72 2.04
C GLU A 519 -8.55 14.03 2.14
N ALA A 520 -7.95 15.06 2.76
CA ALA A 520 -8.57 16.38 2.83
C ALA A 520 -8.76 16.98 1.43
N ALA A 521 -7.77 16.83 0.54
CA ALA A 521 -7.89 17.30 -0.85
C ALA A 521 -9.05 16.62 -1.61
N ARG A 522 -9.30 15.33 -1.37
CA ARG A 522 -10.45 14.60 -1.93
C ARG A 522 -11.77 15.16 -1.42
N LYS A 523 -11.91 15.34 -0.10
CA LYS A 523 -13.11 15.90 0.50
C LYS A 523 -13.37 17.34 0.02
N LEU A 524 -12.33 18.17 -0.06
CA LEU A 524 -12.44 19.51 -0.62
C LEU A 524 -12.86 19.51 -2.09
N ALA A 525 -12.30 18.63 -2.90
CA ALA A 525 -12.68 18.52 -4.31
C ALA A 525 -14.15 18.06 -4.48
N ASP A 526 -14.60 17.10 -3.66
CA ASP A 526 -15.98 16.61 -3.68
C ASP A 526 -16.97 17.70 -3.19
N HIS A 527 -16.58 18.46 -2.16
CA HIS A 527 -17.45 19.49 -1.57
C HIS A 527 -17.59 20.73 -2.48
N PHE A 528 -16.47 21.26 -2.99
CA PHE A 528 -16.48 22.51 -3.76
C PHE A 528 -16.67 22.30 -5.26
N GLY A 529 -16.32 21.13 -5.81
CA GLY A 529 -16.52 20.76 -7.20
C GLY A 529 -15.65 21.50 -8.23
N SER A 530 -15.00 22.61 -7.86
CA SER A 530 -14.06 23.34 -8.71
C SER A 530 -13.04 24.13 -7.88
N LEU A 531 -11.87 24.39 -8.48
CA LEU A 531 -10.81 25.17 -7.84
C LEU A 531 -11.26 26.62 -7.56
N ASP A 532 -12.04 27.22 -8.47
CA ASP A 532 -12.51 28.59 -8.33
C ASP A 532 -13.45 28.78 -7.13
N LYS A 533 -14.37 27.81 -6.91
CA LYS A 533 -15.25 27.81 -5.74
C LYS A 533 -14.44 27.65 -4.44
N LEU A 534 -13.49 26.74 -4.43
CA LEU A 534 -12.60 26.53 -3.30
C LEU A 534 -11.77 27.79 -2.99
N ALA A 535 -11.23 28.43 -4.03
CA ALA A 535 -10.43 29.64 -3.88
C ALA A 535 -11.24 30.87 -3.43
N GLY A 536 -12.52 30.90 -3.75
CA GLY A 536 -13.43 31.99 -3.34
C GLY A 536 -14.08 31.80 -1.96
N ALA A 537 -13.96 30.63 -1.35
CA ALA A 537 -14.64 30.30 -0.09
C ALA A 537 -14.10 31.09 1.11
N SER A 538 -14.98 31.45 2.02
CA SER A 538 -14.62 32.01 3.33
C SER A 538 -14.11 30.93 4.29
N VAL A 539 -13.49 31.34 5.40
CA VAL A 539 -13.02 30.41 6.44
C VAL A 539 -14.19 29.60 7.02
N GLU A 540 -15.34 30.20 7.20
CA GLU A 540 -16.55 29.55 7.70
C GLU A 540 -17.09 28.51 6.69
N GLU A 541 -17.11 28.85 5.40
CA GLU A 541 -17.53 27.93 4.34
C GLU A 541 -16.57 26.75 4.20
N LEU A 542 -15.26 26.96 4.34
CA LEU A 542 -14.25 25.91 4.34
C LEU A 542 -14.45 24.93 5.50
N GLN A 543 -14.84 25.42 6.69
CA GLN A 543 -15.12 24.58 7.86
C GLN A 543 -16.40 23.74 7.74
N LEU A 544 -17.28 24.00 6.77
CA LEU A 544 -18.44 23.16 6.49
C LEU A 544 -18.04 21.84 5.81
N CYS A 545 -16.85 21.79 5.24
CA CYS A 545 -16.31 20.55 4.67
C CYS A 545 -15.87 19.59 5.78
N GLU A 546 -16.24 18.32 5.65
CA GLU A 546 -15.90 17.28 6.63
C GLU A 546 -14.39 17.19 6.85
N ASP A 547 -13.95 17.07 8.11
CA ASP A 547 -12.56 17.01 8.58
C ASP A 547 -11.71 18.28 8.30
N VAL A 548 -12.34 19.39 7.94
CA VAL A 548 -11.65 20.69 7.82
C VAL A 548 -11.84 21.48 9.11
N GLY A 549 -10.81 21.48 9.95
CA GLY A 549 -10.76 22.28 11.18
C GLY A 549 -10.29 23.73 10.93
N PRO A 550 -10.35 24.60 11.97
CA PRO A 550 -9.99 26.02 11.85
C PRO A 550 -8.60 26.25 11.24
N VAL A 551 -7.58 25.55 11.71
CA VAL A 551 -6.19 25.69 11.25
C VAL A 551 -6.03 25.38 9.75
N MET A 552 -6.72 24.33 9.26
CA MET A 552 -6.71 23.97 7.85
C MET A 552 -7.48 24.99 7.00
N ALA A 553 -8.63 25.46 7.49
CA ALA A 553 -9.45 26.47 6.81
C ALA A 553 -8.69 27.79 6.65
N GLU A 554 -8.00 28.25 7.70
CA GLU A 554 -7.13 29.43 7.64
C GLU A 554 -5.99 29.23 6.63
N SER A 555 -5.31 28.07 6.67
CA SER A 555 -4.23 27.76 5.72
C SER A 555 -4.70 27.77 4.26
N LEU A 556 -5.88 27.25 3.98
CA LEU A 556 -6.50 27.28 2.65
C LEU A 556 -6.83 28.72 2.23
N HIS A 557 -7.51 29.45 3.08
CA HIS A 557 -7.92 30.83 2.83
C HIS A 557 -6.71 31.74 2.54
N ASP A 558 -5.66 31.66 3.36
CA ASP A 558 -4.44 32.44 3.20
C ASP A 558 -3.68 32.05 1.93
N PHE A 559 -3.62 30.74 1.61
CA PHE A 559 -2.99 30.25 0.39
C PHE A 559 -3.61 30.89 -0.86
N PHE A 560 -4.94 30.90 -0.98
CA PHE A 560 -5.64 31.44 -2.14
C PHE A 560 -5.68 32.98 -2.19
N ARG A 561 -5.48 33.67 -1.05
CA ARG A 561 -5.38 35.14 -1.00
C ARG A 561 -3.97 35.64 -1.26
N ASN A 562 -2.96 34.80 -1.12
CA ASN A 562 -1.59 35.18 -1.42
C ASN A 562 -1.44 35.51 -2.91
N SER A 563 -0.96 36.71 -3.22
CA SER A 563 -0.86 37.23 -4.59
C SER A 563 0.00 36.38 -5.51
N ARG A 564 1.08 35.78 -4.98
CA ARG A 564 1.99 34.90 -5.75
C ARG A 564 1.32 33.58 -6.11
N ASN A 565 0.61 32.97 -5.16
CA ASN A 565 -0.13 31.74 -5.39
C ASN A 565 -1.24 31.94 -6.43
N ARG A 566 -1.90 33.11 -6.40
CA ARG A 566 -2.91 33.49 -7.40
C ARG A 566 -2.31 33.52 -8.80
N VAL A 567 -1.14 34.15 -8.97
CA VAL A 567 -0.42 34.15 -10.27
C VAL A 567 -0.13 32.73 -10.76
N VAL A 568 0.31 31.83 -9.88
CA VAL A 568 0.55 30.42 -10.24
C VAL A 568 -0.75 29.73 -10.67
N ILE A 569 -1.85 29.95 -9.94
CA ILE A 569 -3.17 29.39 -10.29
C ILE A 569 -3.65 29.92 -11.65
N GLU A 570 -3.52 31.23 -11.91
CA GLU A 570 -3.86 31.84 -13.19
C GLU A 570 -3.04 31.25 -14.34
N LYS A 571 -1.73 31.04 -14.12
CA LYS A 571 -0.86 30.37 -15.11
C LYS A 571 -1.28 28.93 -15.38
N LEU A 572 -1.64 28.16 -14.33
CA LEU A 572 -2.15 26.80 -14.48
C LEU A 572 -3.45 26.76 -15.27
N GLN A 573 -4.37 27.68 -14.99
CA GLN A 573 -5.62 27.82 -15.74
C GLN A 573 -5.39 28.22 -17.21
N ALA A 574 -4.47 29.16 -17.44
CA ALA A 574 -4.06 29.58 -18.80
C ALA A 574 -3.40 28.42 -19.59
N ALA A 575 -2.66 27.55 -18.90
CA ALA A 575 -2.10 26.33 -19.48
C ALA A 575 -3.15 25.26 -19.81
N GLY A 576 -4.43 25.50 -19.52
CA GLY A 576 -5.54 24.62 -19.84
C GLY A 576 -5.86 23.60 -18.74
N ILE A 577 -5.31 23.76 -17.51
CA ILE A 577 -5.64 22.91 -16.37
C ILE A 577 -6.94 23.41 -15.76
N ARG A 578 -8.02 22.69 -16.00
CA ARG A 578 -9.34 22.93 -15.42
C ARG A 578 -9.94 21.61 -14.91
N PRO A 579 -9.31 21.00 -13.91
CA PRO A 579 -9.76 19.71 -13.41
C PRO A 579 -11.14 19.87 -12.80
N LYS A 580 -12.04 18.98 -13.14
CA LYS A 580 -13.35 18.86 -12.52
C LYS A 580 -13.22 17.90 -11.34
N ALA A 581 -14.03 18.07 -10.31
CA ALA A 581 -14.28 16.98 -9.38
C ALA A 581 -14.64 15.74 -10.21
N GLU A 582 -14.19 14.55 -9.79
CA GLU A 582 -14.64 13.33 -10.44
C GLU A 582 -16.14 13.50 -10.66
N SER A 583 -16.57 13.53 -11.91
CA SER A 583 -17.97 13.46 -12.20
C SER A 583 -18.39 12.04 -11.77
N ARG A 584 -18.66 11.89 -10.48
CA ARG A 584 -19.75 10.98 -10.14
C ARG A 584 -20.85 11.52 -11.03
N LYS A 585 -21.15 10.80 -12.13
CA LYS A 585 -22.32 11.08 -12.98
C LYS A 585 -23.40 11.48 -11.99
N PRO A 586 -24.06 12.65 -12.12
CA PRO A 586 -25.18 12.93 -11.25
C PRO A 586 -26.04 11.69 -11.43
N LYS A 587 -26.13 10.85 -10.40
CA LYS A 587 -27.12 9.80 -10.38
C LYS A 587 -28.39 10.58 -10.60
N ALA A 588 -29.15 10.17 -11.60
CA ALA A 588 -30.53 10.61 -11.78
C ALA A 588 -31.09 10.78 -10.37
N GLU A 589 -31.61 11.97 -10.02
CA GLU A 589 -32.01 12.34 -8.66
C GLU A 589 -32.75 11.14 -8.07
N SER A 590 -32.05 10.38 -7.24
CA SER A 590 -32.67 9.23 -6.59
C SER A 590 -33.72 9.81 -5.64
N PRO A 591 -34.92 9.23 -5.57
CA PRO A 591 -35.91 9.61 -4.58
C PRO A 591 -35.39 9.58 -3.13
N PHE A 592 -34.22 8.99 -2.92
CA PHE A 592 -33.54 8.88 -1.62
C PHE A 592 -32.50 9.97 -1.36
N THR A 593 -32.18 10.83 -2.35
CA THR A 593 -31.19 11.90 -2.17
C THR A 593 -31.60 12.86 -1.04
N GLY A 594 -30.72 13.01 -0.02
CA GLY A 594 -30.95 13.83 1.16
C GLY A 594 -32.00 13.30 2.16
N LYS A 595 -32.54 12.08 1.95
CA LYS A 595 -33.53 11.44 2.81
C LYS A 595 -32.88 10.62 3.92
N THR A 596 -33.44 10.68 5.12
CA THR A 596 -33.03 9.82 6.24
C THR A 596 -33.79 8.49 6.18
N VAL A 597 -33.08 7.40 6.01
CA VAL A 597 -33.66 6.06 5.79
C VAL A 597 -33.15 5.06 6.83
N VAL A 598 -34.05 4.20 7.30
CA VAL A 598 -33.73 3.07 8.18
C VAL A 598 -34.10 1.79 7.46
N VAL A 599 -33.31 0.72 7.64
CA VAL A 599 -33.58 -0.63 7.11
C VAL A 599 -33.86 -1.57 8.27
N THR A 600 -34.91 -2.37 8.19
CA THR A 600 -35.29 -3.38 9.21
C THR A 600 -35.81 -4.65 8.55
N GLY A 601 -35.74 -5.77 9.26
CA GLY A 601 -36.13 -7.07 8.73
C GLY A 601 -35.11 -7.70 7.79
N THR A 602 -35.44 -8.85 7.23
CA THR A 602 -34.63 -9.60 6.26
C THR A 602 -35.18 -9.32 4.86
N LEU A 603 -34.33 -8.79 3.97
CA LEU A 603 -34.66 -8.56 2.57
C LEU A 603 -34.31 -9.82 1.74
N SER A 604 -35.05 -10.10 0.72
CA SER A 604 -34.87 -11.29 -0.12
C SER A 604 -33.81 -11.11 -1.20
N LYS A 605 -33.68 -9.88 -1.74
CA LYS A 605 -32.77 -9.53 -2.85
C LYS A 605 -31.48 -8.85 -2.41
N PHE A 606 -31.44 -8.35 -1.19
CA PHE A 606 -30.31 -7.65 -0.60
C PHE A 606 -30.04 -8.18 0.81
N SER A 607 -28.79 -8.33 1.17
CA SER A 607 -28.44 -8.29 2.59
C SER A 607 -28.74 -6.89 3.15
N ARG A 608 -28.91 -6.78 4.47
CA ARG A 608 -29.17 -5.47 5.13
C ARG A 608 -28.09 -4.44 4.81
N ASP A 609 -26.84 -4.88 4.71
CA ASP A 609 -25.70 -4.00 4.44
C ASP A 609 -25.64 -3.60 2.96
N GLU A 610 -25.94 -4.50 2.04
CA GLU A 610 -26.09 -4.16 0.62
C GLU A 610 -27.22 -3.14 0.38
N ALA A 611 -28.34 -3.28 1.08
CA ALA A 611 -29.44 -2.30 1.02
C ALA A 611 -29.00 -0.93 1.58
N LYS A 612 -28.29 -0.91 2.71
CA LYS A 612 -27.74 0.33 3.27
C LYS A 612 -26.72 0.98 2.33
N ASP A 613 -25.85 0.19 1.72
CA ASP A 613 -24.86 0.70 0.77
C ASP A 613 -25.51 1.21 -0.52
N ALA A 614 -26.54 0.52 -1.01
CA ALA A 614 -27.34 1.00 -2.14
C ALA A 614 -28.01 2.35 -1.83
N LEU A 615 -28.58 2.50 -0.62
CA LEU A 615 -29.17 3.75 -0.15
C LEU A 615 -28.14 4.88 -0.02
N ARG A 616 -26.97 4.60 0.59
CA ARG A 616 -25.86 5.58 0.69
C ARG A 616 -25.38 6.00 -0.71
N LYS A 617 -25.26 5.03 -1.61
CA LYS A 617 -24.93 5.29 -3.02
C LYS A 617 -26.02 6.09 -3.72
N ALA A 618 -27.26 5.99 -3.30
CA ALA A 618 -28.40 6.78 -3.78
C ALA A 618 -28.52 8.16 -3.12
N GLY A 619 -27.57 8.54 -2.23
CA GLY A 619 -27.55 9.84 -1.56
C GLY A 619 -28.39 9.93 -0.29
N ALA A 620 -28.82 8.80 0.30
CA ALA A 620 -29.56 8.76 1.54
C ALA A 620 -28.66 8.83 2.78
N HIS A 621 -29.15 9.44 3.86
CA HIS A 621 -28.59 9.34 5.21
C HIS A 621 -29.17 8.09 5.89
N VAL A 622 -28.39 7.01 5.95
CA VAL A 622 -28.82 5.75 6.56
C VAL A 622 -28.53 5.76 8.06
N THR A 623 -29.58 5.57 8.88
CA THR A 623 -29.48 5.52 10.34
C THR A 623 -29.97 4.17 10.90
N GLU A 624 -29.50 3.83 12.11
CA GLU A 624 -29.84 2.53 12.76
C GLU A 624 -31.14 2.56 13.53
N SER A 625 -31.66 3.75 13.86
CA SER A 625 -32.85 3.89 14.70
C SER A 625 -33.90 4.81 14.08
N VAL A 626 -35.17 4.42 14.19
CA VAL A 626 -36.31 5.23 13.72
C VAL A 626 -36.53 6.41 14.67
N SER A 627 -36.67 7.62 14.11
CA SER A 627 -36.94 8.87 14.81
C SER A 627 -37.96 9.71 14.03
N LYS A 628 -38.40 10.85 14.59
CA LYS A 628 -39.26 11.82 13.87
C LYS A 628 -38.60 12.44 12.63
N LYS A 629 -37.26 12.31 12.50
CA LYS A 629 -36.49 12.79 11.35
C LYS A 629 -36.28 11.70 10.27
N THR A 630 -36.84 10.51 10.45
CA THR A 630 -36.74 9.42 9.48
C THR A 630 -37.79 9.61 8.40
N ASP A 631 -37.38 9.71 7.13
CA ASP A 631 -38.28 9.88 5.98
C ASP A 631 -38.88 8.53 5.52
N TYR A 632 -38.04 7.49 5.49
CA TYR A 632 -38.46 6.14 5.05
C TYR A 632 -37.93 5.05 5.99
N LEU A 633 -38.76 4.02 6.19
CA LEU A 633 -38.35 2.74 6.77
C LEU A 633 -38.50 1.66 5.69
N ILE A 634 -37.38 1.04 5.29
CA ILE A 634 -37.36 -0.14 4.42
C ILE A 634 -37.65 -1.36 5.28
N VAL A 635 -38.69 -2.13 4.91
CA VAL A 635 -39.21 -3.22 5.71
C VAL A 635 -39.07 -4.53 4.94
N GLY A 636 -38.27 -5.45 5.48
CA GLY A 636 -38.19 -6.85 5.05
C GLY A 636 -39.00 -7.77 5.96
N GLU A 637 -38.88 -9.08 5.77
CA GLU A 637 -39.48 -10.09 6.65
C GLU A 637 -38.95 -9.96 8.06
N ASP A 638 -39.75 -10.26 9.07
CA ASP A 638 -39.42 -10.19 10.50
C ASP A 638 -38.92 -8.80 10.97
N ALA A 639 -39.64 -7.77 10.59
CA ALA A 639 -39.23 -6.36 10.78
C ALA A 639 -39.10 -5.88 12.26
N GLY A 640 -39.64 -6.59 13.23
CA GLY A 640 -39.49 -6.35 14.69
C GLY A 640 -39.96 -4.97 15.16
N SER A 641 -39.48 -4.54 16.33
CA SER A 641 -39.93 -3.31 17.04
C SER A 641 -39.70 -1.99 16.31
N LYS A 642 -38.88 -1.96 15.26
CA LYS A 642 -38.66 -0.75 14.45
C LYS A 642 -39.86 -0.41 13.58
N LEU A 643 -40.62 -1.40 13.14
CA LEU A 643 -41.85 -1.22 12.37
C LEU A 643 -42.94 -0.57 13.23
N ASP A 644 -43.16 -1.10 14.45
CA ASP A 644 -44.11 -0.53 15.41
C ASP A 644 -43.80 0.90 15.75
N LYS A 645 -42.51 1.21 15.90
CA LYS A 645 -42.03 2.55 16.20
C LYS A 645 -42.25 3.51 15.01
N ALA A 646 -42.01 3.05 13.80
CA ALA A 646 -42.24 3.83 12.58
C ALA A 646 -43.73 4.17 12.41
N GLN A 647 -44.60 3.21 12.63
CA GLN A 647 -46.08 3.41 12.59
C GLN A 647 -46.53 4.44 13.63
N LYS A 648 -46.02 4.36 14.87
CA LYS A 648 -46.35 5.34 15.93
C LYS A 648 -45.86 6.75 15.61
N LEU A 649 -44.76 6.88 14.85
CA LEU A 649 -44.17 8.16 14.47
C LEU A 649 -44.66 8.70 13.12
N GLY A 650 -45.51 7.95 12.39
CA GLY A 650 -46.00 8.33 11.06
C GLY A 650 -44.93 8.28 9.97
N VAL A 651 -43.87 7.49 10.16
CA VAL A 651 -42.77 7.32 9.18
C VAL A 651 -43.29 6.45 8.03
N LYS A 652 -43.03 6.89 6.79
CA LYS A 652 -43.44 6.13 5.59
C LYS A 652 -42.62 4.83 5.48
N THR A 653 -43.34 3.71 5.39
CA THR A 653 -42.74 2.39 5.16
C THR A 653 -42.69 2.05 3.69
N LEU A 654 -41.61 1.40 3.26
CA LEU A 654 -41.44 0.87 1.91
C LEU A 654 -41.14 -0.64 2.03
N ASP A 655 -41.82 -1.46 1.27
CA ASP A 655 -41.43 -2.85 1.12
C ASP A 655 -40.20 -3.00 0.21
N GLU A 656 -39.65 -4.21 0.11
CA GLU A 656 -38.48 -4.46 -0.72
C GLU A 656 -38.71 -4.19 -2.20
N THR A 657 -39.94 -4.42 -2.71
CA THR A 657 -40.30 -4.21 -4.10
C THR A 657 -40.37 -2.73 -4.44
N GLU A 658 -40.97 -1.93 -3.56
CA GLU A 658 -41.00 -0.47 -3.64
C GLU A 658 -39.61 0.12 -3.54
N PHE A 659 -38.78 -0.40 -2.60
CA PHE A 659 -37.40 0.01 -2.43
C PHE A 659 -36.56 -0.21 -3.70
N VAL A 660 -36.63 -1.42 -4.29
CA VAL A 660 -35.94 -1.75 -5.56
C VAL A 660 -36.39 -0.83 -6.69
N LYS A 661 -37.73 -0.61 -6.81
CA LYS A 661 -38.28 0.27 -7.84
C LYS A 661 -37.82 1.73 -7.70
N MET A 662 -37.61 2.19 -6.47
CA MET A 662 -37.13 3.55 -6.19
C MET A 662 -35.61 3.69 -6.32
N LEU A 663 -34.85 2.58 -6.29
CA LEU A 663 -33.41 2.61 -6.54
C LEU A 663 -33.05 2.75 -8.03
N GLY A 664 -33.93 2.30 -8.92
CA GLY A 664 -33.78 2.34 -10.38
C GLY A 664 -33.38 0.99 -10.96
#